data_e992f9c20e53ea1f42940b46b4f70e1d
#
_entry.id   e992f9c20e53ea1f42940b46b4f70e1d
#
_cell.length_a   1.000
_cell.length_b   1.000
_cell.length_c   1.000
_cell.angle_alpha   90.00
_cell.angle_beta   90.00
_cell.angle_gamma   90.00
#
_symmetry.space_group_name_H-M   'P 1'
#
loop_
_entity.id
_entity.type
_entity.pdbx_description
1 polymer ?
#
loop_
_entity_poly.entity_id
_entity_poly.type
_entity_poly.pdbx_seq_one_letter_code
_entity_poly.pdbx_strand_id
1 'polypeptide(L)'
;SLCPGVKDGQFTVLQLVEALGLSLTSSQTHTRARGVQLLSEVLHECYGGLTEREVEVLIAFYENRLKDHHAIIPPVLQGLRALTKCTALPPGSAVSMLRSLFQDVHVQNHVFPCASSTELKGLGADFVFGFVQSMDGERDPRNLLLAFQVAKTIIRRGYDLGKFTEELFEVTSCYFPIDFTPPPNDPHGITKEELIQMLRDVLTGTPLFAEFLLPLIIEKLDSDVQSSKLDSLQTLTACLSQYEHKDLAEFLEGLWASLRREVFQTTSEKIESAGLAALTALTSCLSRSVLNSDSEDSLCTFINLVLEDCKHHLSEPDLKLVWPSAKLLQAACSGSSRASHLVTAAVMPSLVEQYNNRTQCAHRRTLLEVVQRFIQAVKASPSTDNEESAFLAFRPSLCSMVFSALTENNDSLQITATSVLTSLAQQTGLLLDSDIELAVDHLTRLLLMEEDDRVSLAVVQCVGALAALHPAAFITKLIPRLKNEMFSEPMKQDDDNDNKASEQQSHHAVRQRCLSALAAMSTQSSVVQESTPVLLEVLSSAHTGSVDFSVEEVVLACRSLQRIAEQVQDTEETGRCFHEIIIPRLLSLALQAALQGLYRSSWMVTFLFYLTTLSPHTSSCSRFVSLNLQHFLTSQLLLKWLLRHVMSLQKQQGESWSQSQMVCLLMGCVCSLPRSVEVPRMDHLLSQLEEMSCTCSHPLSYTSAAKCFAGLVNKRAQGDSLDGLIQNTMKRVCSELDSASSSVRTQAFTLMIWVAKALLHRYHPLSTALTDKLFSLLDDAELGPMAADSFSLLMSDSVDVLNRACHADIRIMYRQRFFSENSAKLVQGFNNAPQEKKPNYLKALSNIVNKLPKQVQVTELPALLSLLLEALSCPDQAVQLSTLSCLQPVLIDPPSALILQLEALVSRLLALTSSPAMNVRIASLCCIHAVSHFPVHEVLPFRARVLRALARPLDDKKRMVRSEAVRARAEW
;
A
#
# COMPACT_ATOMS: atom_id res chain seq x y z
N SER A 1 -28.78 -48.39 7.89
CA SER A 1 -30.00 -48.88 8.57
C SER A 1 -29.69 -49.61 9.89
N LEU A 2 -28.45 -49.84 10.29
CA LEU A 2 -28.11 -50.50 11.57
C LEU A 2 -27.99 -49.50 12.75
N CYS A 3 -27.58 -48.28 12.49
CA CYS A 3 -27.40 -47.26 13.54
C CYS A 3 -28.69 -46.91 14.30
N PRO A 4 -29.89 -46.78 13.66
CA PRO A 4 -31.11 -46.52 14.40
C PRO A 4 -31.44 -47.64 15.41
N GLY A 5 -31.27 -48.91 15.00
CA GLY A 5 -31.58 -50.03 15.91
C GLY A 5 -30.68 -50.11 17.14
N VAL A 6 -29.41 -49.67 17.05
CA VAL A 6 -28.53 -49.57 18.21
C VAL A 6 -28.88 -48.36 19.05
N LYS A 7 -29.18 -47.22 18.43
CA LYS A 7 -29.61 -45.99 19.15
C LYS A 7 -30.92 -46.17 19.88
N ASP A 8 -31.85 -46.90 19.31
CA ASP A 8 -33.18 -47.18 19.88
C ASP A 8 -33.17 -48.38 20.87
N GLY A 9 -32.00 -48.94 21.18
CA GLY A 9 -31.83 -50.00 22.14
C GLY A 9 -32.45 -51.35 21.72
N GLN A 10 -32.73 -51.55 20.40
CA GLN A 10 -33.27 -52.81 19.87
C GLN A 10 -32.27 -53.96 19.93
N PHE A 11 -30.99 -53.66 19.80
CA PHE A 11 -29.88 -54.60 20.01
C PHE A 11 -28.60 -53.83 20.46
N THR A 12 -27.73 -54.60 21.13
CA THR A 12 -26.45 -54.08 21.66
C THR A 12 -25.37 -54.11 20.60
N VAL A 13 -24.31 -53.33 20.76
CA VAL A 13 -23.11 -53.38 19.88
C VAL A 13 -22.44 -54.71 19.93
N LEU A 14 -22.45 -55.43 21.06
CA LEU A 14 -21.90 -56.80 21.16
C LEU A 14 -22.69 -57.78 20.30
N GLN A 15 -24.03 -57.69 20.26
CA GLN A 15 -24.84 -58.50 19.33
C GLN A 15 -24.56 -58.21 17.87
N LEU A 16 -24.22 -56.94 17.56
CA LEU A 16 -23.75 -56.57 16.22
C LEU A 16 -22.37 -57.19 15.91
N VAL A 17 -21.46 -57.24 16.85
CA VAL A 17 -20.14 -57.89 16.70
C VAL A 17 -20.31 -59.38 16.47
N GLU A 18 -21.22 -60.03 17.20
CA GLU A 18 -21.55 -61.45 16.99
C GLU A 18 -22.14 -61.71 15.61
N ALA A 19 -23.07 -60.87 15.16
CA ALA A 19 -23.68 -60.97 13.81
C ALA A 19 -22.65 -60.76 12.68
N LEU A 20 -21.64 -59.89 12.90
CA LEU A 20 -20.53 -59.64 11.97
C LEU A 20 -19.41 -60.69 12.07
N GLY A 21 -19.50 -61.63 13.00
CA GLY A 21 -18.43 -62.56 13.34
C GLY A 21 -17.80 -63.28 12.15
N LEU A 22 -18.61 -63.80 11.21
CA LEU A 22 -18.11 -64.41 9.98
C LEU A 22 -17.33 -63.46 9.06
N SER A 23 -17.76 -62.22 9.02
CA SER A 23 -17.04 -61.16 8.26
C SER A 23 -15.75 -60.73 8.95
N LEU A 24 -15.79 -60.55 10.27
CA LEU A 24 -14.64 -60.11 11.08
C LEU A 24 -13.52 -61.18 11.18
N THR A 25 -13.82 -62.47 10.98
CA THR A 25 -12.88 -63.59 11.03
C THR A 25 -12.58 -64.19 9.68
N SER A 26 -13.10 -63.65 8.58
CA SER A 26 -12.95 -64.14 7.21
C SER A 26 -11.47 -64.26 6.82
N SER A 27 -11.10 -65.30 6.08
CA SER A 27 -9.76 -65.42 5.49
C SER A 27 -9.48 -64.40 4.40
N GLN A 28 -10.53 -63.80 3.80
CA GLN A 28 -10.41 -62.77 2.76
C GLN A 28 -10.24 -61.38 3.42
N THR A 29 -9.15 -60.70 3.12
CA THR A 29 -8.78 -59.39 3.71
C THR A 29 -9.83 -58.31 3.46
N HIS A 30 -10.38 -58.24 2.23
CA HIS A 30 -11.40 -57.22 1.90
C HIS A 30 -12.71 -57.42 2.66
N THR A 31 -13.09 -58.67 2.93
CA THR A 31 -14.27 -59.01 3.73
C THR A 31 -14.10 -58.62 5.18
N ARG A 32 -12.90 -58.91 5.75
CA ARG A 32 -12.54 -58.42 7.11
C ARG A 32 -12.53 -56.91 7.19
N ALA A 33 -11.90 -56.24 6.21
CA ALA A 33 -11.85 -54.78 6.17
C ALA A 33 -13.25 -54.15 6.16
N ARG A 34 -14.16 -54.72 5.33
CA ARG A 34 -15.54 -54.24 5.26
C ARG A 34 -16.32 -54.52 6.55
N GLY A 35 -16.11 -55.66 7.19
CA GLY A 35 -16.72 -55.99 8.50
C GLY A 35 -16.27 -54.99 9.59
N VAL A 36 -14.97 -54.75 9.68
CA VAL A 36 -14.38 -53.77 10.62
C VAL A 36 -14.89 -52.36 10.30
N GLN A 37 -14.98 -51.97 9.02
CA GLN A 37 -15.49 -50.67 8.59
C GLN A 37 -16.95 -50.47 9.04
N LEU A 38 -17.83 -51.45 8.83
CA LEU A 38 -19.23 -51.35 9.28
C LEU A 38 -19.32 -51.21 10.79
N LEU A 39 -18.53 -51.97 11.55
CA LEU A 39 -18.49 -51.81 13.01
C LEU A 39 -18.05 -50.43 13.42
N SER A 40 -16.98 -49.88 12.80
CA SER A 40 -16.46 -48.56 13.10
C SER A 40 -17.43 -47.44 12.72
N GLU A 41 -18.15 -47.56 11.61
CA GLU A 41 -19.21 -46.63 11.19
C GLU A 41 -20.36 -46.61 12.22
N VAL A 42 -20.82 -47.78 12.72
CA VAL A 42 -21.85 -47.81 13.77
C VAL A 42 -21.34 -47.23 15.09
N LEU A 43 -20.13 -47.52 15.48
CA LEU A 43 -19.50 -46.95 16.69
C LEU A 43 -19.38 -45.42 16.59
N HIS A 44 -19.04 -44.93 15.40
CA HIS A 44 -18.97 -43.46 15.17
C HIS A 44 -20.30 -42.77 15.43
N GLU A 45 -21.41 -43.44 15.18
CA GLU A 45 -22.76 -42.89 15.38
C GLU A 45 -23.33 -43.18 16.78
N CYS A 46 -22.86 -44.24 17.47
CA CYS A 46 -23.48 -44.76 18.70
C CYS A 46 -22.59 -44.73 19.94
N TYR A 47 -21.41 -44.12 19.89
CA TYR A 47 -20.42 -44.11 20.96
C TYR A 47 -20.94 -43.58 22.33
N GLY A 48 -21.96 -42.75 22.35
CA GLY A 48 -22.56 -42.21 23.59
C GLY A 48 -23.44 -43.18 24.39
N GLY A 49 -23.78 -44.33 23.83
CA GLY A 49 -24.65 -45.33 24.46
C GLY A 49 -23.92 -46.60 24.94
N LEU A 50 -22.59 -46.64 24.88
CA LEU A 50 -21.79 -47.83 25.22
C LEU A 50 -21.59 -47.92 26.74
N THR A 51 -21.61 -49.17 27.27
CA THR A 51 -21.21 -49.48 28.65
C THR A 51 -19.67 -49.62 28.76
N GLU A 52 -19.11 -49.45 29.93
CA GLU A 52 -17.66 -49.57 30.20
C GLU A 52 -17.13 -50.95 29.72
N ARG A 53 -17.86 -52.02 30.00
CA ARG A 53 -17.50 -53.41 29.55
C ARG A 53 -17.49 -53.57 28.02
N GLU A 54 -18.44 -52.96 27.33
CA GLU A 54 -18.48 -52.99 25.87
C GLU A 54 -17.28 -52.23 25.29
N VAL A 55 -16.93 -51.06 25.88
CA VAL A 55 -15.74 -50.30 25.47
C VAL A 55 -14.46 -51.09 25.68
N GLU A 56 -14.26 -51.77 26.80
CA GLU A 56 -13.10 -52.64 27.06
C GLU A 56 -12.96 -53.73 26.00
N VAL A 57 -14.03 -54.45 25.72
CA VAL A 57 -14.02 -55.55 24.73
C VAL A 57 -13.71 -55.03 23.32
N LEU A 58 -14.30 -53.91 22.96
CA LEU A 58 -14.06 -53.29 21.66
C LEU A 58 -12.63 -52.76 21.52
N ILE A 59 -12.03 -52.19 22.57
CA ILE A 59 -10.65 -51.77 22.60
C ILE A 59 -9.74 -52.98 22.36
N ALA A 60 -9.90 -54.04 23.13
CA ALA A 60 -9.09 -55.23 22.98
C ALA A 60 -9.22 -55.87 21.57
N PHE A 61 -10.40 -55.82 20.99
CA PHE A 61 -10.64 -56.26 19.59
C PHE A 61 -9.88 -55.40 18.60
N TYR A 62 -9.99 -54.09 18.69
CA TYR A 62 -9.30 -53.17 17.76
C TYR A 62 -7.79 -53.17 17.92
N GLU A 63 -7.25 -53.24 19.14
CA GLU A 63 -5.82 -53.42 19.39
C GLU A 63 -5.26 -54.69 18.74
N ASN A 64 -5.99 -55.79 18.81
CA ASN A 64 -5.59 -57.01 18.13
C ASN A 64 -5.59 -56.85 16.60
N ARG A 65 -6.55 -56.06 16.05
CA ARG A 65 -6.67 -55.82 14.60
C ARG A 65 -5.62 -54.86 14.04
N LEU A 66 -4.92 -54.12 14.87
CA LEU A 66 -3.76 -53.31 14.44
C LEU A 66 -2.62 -54.14 13.84
N LYS A 67 -2.55 -55.42 14.21
CA LYS A 67 -1.57 -56.40 13.68
C LYS A 67 -2.02 -57.09 12.39
N ASP A 68 -3.18 -56.77 11.87
CA ASP A 68 -3.75 -57.37 10.68
C ASP A 68 -3.26 -56.70 9.38
N HIS A 69 -3.74 -57.06 8.24
CA HIS A 69 -3.33 -56.53 6.95
C HIS A 69 -3.57 -54.98 6.86
N HIS A 70 -2.71 -54.25 6.18
CA HIS A 70 -2.73 -52.79 6.07
C HIS A 70 -4.10 -52.22 5.61
N ALA A 71 -4.86 -52.95 4.76
CA ALA A 71 -6.20 -52.51 4.33
C ALA A 71 -7.24 -52.47 5.47
N ILE A 72 -6.98 -53.11 6.62
CA ILE A 72 -7.86 -53.14 7.78
C ILE A 72 -7.54 -52.05 8.76
N ILE A 73 -6.34 -51.49 8.74
CA ILE A 73 -5.89 -50.47 9.69
C ILE A 73 -6.73 -49.21 9.64
N PRO A 74 -7.07 -48.60 8.46
CA PRO A 74 -7.90 -47.39 8.42
C PRO A 74 -9.25 -47.53 9.12
N PRO A 75 -10.04 -48.57 8.87
CA PRO A 75 -11.28 -48.79 9.64
C PRO A 75 -11.04 -49.06 11.14
N VAL A 76 -9.94 -49.69 11.53
CA VAL A 76 -9.57 -49.87 12.96
C VAL A 76 -9.30 -48.54 13.61
N LEU A 77 -8.55 -47.62 12.97
CA LEU A 77 -8.30 -46.29 13.47
C LEU A 77 -9.58 -45.47 13.63
N GLN A 78 -10.54 -45.59 12.70
CA GLN A 78 -11.86 -44.96 12.84
C GLN A 78 -12.61 -45.48 14.04
N GLY A 79 -12.57 -46.76 14.33
CA GLY A 79 -13.19 -47.39 15.48
C GLY A 79 -12.52 -46.93 16.79
N LEU A 80 -11.23 -46.98 16.89
CA LEU A 80 -10.47 -46.45 18.05
C LEU A 80 -10.76 -44.97 18.28
N ARG A 81 -10.78 -44.16 17.23
CA ARG A 81 -11.20 -42.75 17.31
C ARG A 81 -12.62 -42.56 17.82
N ALA A 82 -13.56 -43.40 17.47
CA ALA A 82 -14.92 -43.33 18.01
C ALA A 82 -14.94 -43.68 19.49
N LEU A 83 -14.19 -44.69 19.93
CA LEU A 83 -14.08 -45.10 21.31
C LEU A 83 -13.47 -44.03 22.21
N THR A 84 -12.52 -43.19 21.71
CA THR A 84 -11.97 -42.08 22.50
C THR A 84 -13.00 -40.98 22.83
N LYS A 85 -14.15 -40.96 22.17
CA LYS A 85 -15.24 -40.03 22.44
C LYS A 85 -16.29 -40.61 23.42
N CYS A 86 -16.16 -41.87 23.85
CA CYS A 86 -17.09 -42.50 24.78
C CYS A 86 -16.95 -41.88 26.17
N THR A 87 -18.08 -41.58 26.82
CA THR A 87 -18.14 -41.12 28.21
C THR A 87 -17.79 -42.24 29.19
N ALA A 88 -17.99 -43.50 28.82
CA ALA A 88 -17.70 -44.72 29.58
C ALA A 88 -16.33 -45.32 29.29
N LEU A 89 -15.34 -44.51 28.88
CA LEU A 89 -13.97 -44.97 28.63
C LEU A 89 -13.28 -45.31 29.98
N PRO A 90 -12.81 -46.59 30.16
CA PRO A 90 -12.16 -46.98 31.43
C PRO A 90 -10.84 -46.19 31.60
N PRO A 91 -10.47 -45.84 32.87
CA PRO A 91 -9.22 -45.15 33.14
C PRO A 91 -8.02 -45.95 32.62
N GLY A 92 -7.09 -45.29 31.91
CA GLY A 92 -5.91 -45.91 31.31
C GLY A 92 -6.10 -46.55 29.92
N SER A 93 -7.32 -46.68 29.44
CA SER A 93 -7.61 -47.27 28.12
C SER A 93 -7.07 -46.45 26.98
N ALA A 94 -7.10 -45.12 27.05
CA ALA A 94 -6.51 -44.26 26.07
C ALA A 94 -4.98 -44.49 25.94
N VAL A 95 -4.33 -44.72 27.05
CA VAL A 95 -2.88 -45.07 27.16
C VAL A 95 -2.60 -46.40 26.51
N SER A 96 -3.46 -47.44 26.75
CA SER A 96 -3.30 -48.73 26.12
C SER A 96 -3.43 -48.67 24.61
N MET A 97 -4.48 -47.98 24.13
CA MET A 97 -4.71 -47.79 22.69
C MET A 97 -3.54 -47.07 22.02
N LEU A 98 -2.97 -46.03 22.64
CA LEU A 98 -1.81 -45.33 22.10
C LEU A 98 -0.55 -46.20 22.08
N ARG A 99 -0.31 -46.98 23.15
CA ARG A 99 0.82 -47.88 23.19
C ARG A 99 0.74 -48.93 22.08
N SER A 100 -0.42 -49.51 21.85
CA SER A 100 -0.65 -50.47 20.80
C SER A 100 -0.50 -49.81 19.39
N LEU A 101 -0.97 -48.61 19.24
CA LEU A 101 -0.79 -47.84 17.97
C LEU A 101 0.70 -47.59 17.68
N PHE A 102 1.49 -47.11 18.65
CA PHE A 102 2.91 -46.86 18.45
C PHE A 102 3.73 -48.14 18.19
N GLN A 103 3.31 -49.28 18.72
CA GLN A 103 3.97 -50.53 18.50
C GLN A 103 3.68 -51.20 17.17
N ASP A 104 2.44 -51.07 16.68
CA ASP A 104 1.92 -51.90 15.59
C ASP A 104 1.62 -51.11 14.31
N VAL A 105 1.64 -49.76 14.34
CA VAL A 105 1.28 -48.93 13.17
C VAL A 105 2.41 -47.97 12.81
N HIS A 106 2.92 -48.08 11.59
CA HIS A 106 3.83 -47.08 11.01
C HIS A 106 3.02 -45.94 10.42
N VAL A 107 3.32 -44.67 10.81
CA VAL A 107 2.55 -43.47 10.51
C VAL A 107 2.49 -43.11 9.01
N GLN A 108 3.38 -43.69 8.22
CA GLN A 108 3.46 -43.40 6.76
C GLN A 108 2.13 -43.48 5.99
N ASN A 109 1.07 -43.96 6.61
CA ASN A 109 -0.23 -44.13 5.93
C ASN A 109 -1.48 -43.66 6.70
N HIS A 110 -1.38 -43.11 7.93
CA HIS A 110 -2.59 -42.89 8.77
C HIS A 110 -2.52 -41.70 9.74
N VAL A 111 -3.68 -41.03 9.97
CA VAL A 111 -3.87 -39.84 10.86
C VAL A 111 -4.32 -40.28 12.26
N PHE A 112 -3.71 -39.76 13.32
CA PHE A 112 -3.95 -40.10 14.73
C PHE A 112 -5.17 -39.42 15.37
N PRO A 113 -5.87 -40.06 16.33
CA PRO A 113 -6.96 -39.47 17.12
C PRO A 113 -6.49 -38.78 18.41
N CYS A 114 -7.28 -37.81 18.92
CA CYS A 114 -6.99 -37.04 20.13
C CYS A 114 -7.40 -37.78 21.43
N ALA A 115 -6.45 -37.92 22.36
CA ALA A 115 -6.70 -38.36 23.74
C ALA A 115 -6.66 -37.20 24.74
N SER A 116 -7.14 -37.36 25.99
CA SER A 116 -7.12 -36.30 26.98
C SER A 116 -5.69 -35.96 27.46
N SER A 117 -5.41 -34.66 27.65
CA SER A 117 -4.07 -34.17 28.02
C SER A 117 -3.52 -34.70 29.34
N THR A 118 -4.39 -35.04 30.28
CA THR A 118 -4.00 -35.56 31.61
C THR A 118 -3.55 -37.02 31.57
N GLU A 119 -4.20 -37.81 30.76
CA GLU A 119 -3.85 -39.24 30.60
C GLU A 119 -2.56 -39.41 29.82
N LEU A 120 -2.32 -38.58 28.79
CA LEU A 120 -1.10 -38.59 28.02
C LEU A 120 0.13 -38.23 28.85
N LYS A 121 0.00 -37.29 29.79
CA LYS A 121 1.07 -36.95 30.75
C LYS A 121 1.43 -38.08 31.66
N GLY A 122 0.51 -39.02 31.96
CA GLY A 122 0.75 -40.19 32.76
C GLY A 122 1.67 -41.22 32.07
N LEU A 123 1.85 -41.15 30.76
CA LEU A 123 2.79 -41.98 29.99
C LEU A 123 4.28 -41.53 30.16
N GLY A 124 4.48 -40.30 30.61
CA GLY A 124 5.84 -39.74 30.73
C GLY A 124 6.61 -39.77 29.39
N ALA A 125 7.88 -40.03 29.46
CA ALA A 125 8.78 -40.05 28.31
C ALA A 125 8.46 -41.17 27.29
N ASP A 126 7.75 -42.24 27.67
CA ASP A 126 7.35 -43.32 26.72
C ASP A 126 6.40 -42.80 25.64
N PHE A 127 5.61 -41.76 25.92
CA PHE A 127 4.76 -41.10 24.91
C PHE A 127 5.62 -40.40 23.85
N VAL A 128 6.69 -39.74 24.27
CA VAL A 128 7.64 -39.06 23.37
C VAL A 128 8.34 -40.09 22.49
N PHE A 129 8.79 -41.19 23.08
CA PHE A 129 9.41 -42.31 22.32
C PHE A 129 8.48 -42.88 21.25
N GLY A 130 7.24 -43.17 21.61
CA GLY A 130 6.22 -43.64 20.64
C GLY A 130 5.97 -42.63 19.51
N PHE A 131 5.94 -41.36 19.83
CA PHE A 131 5.78 -40.29 18.84
C PHE A 131 7.00 -40.23 17.90
N VAL A 132 8.24 -40.27 18.43
CA VAL A 132 9.47 -40.26 17.65
C VAL A 132 9.49 -41.44 16.67
N GLN A 133 9.20 -42.66 17.14
CA GLN A 133 9.11 -43.84 16.27
C GLN A 133 8.04 -43.70 15.16
N SER A 134 6.95 -43.06 15.48
CA SER A 134 5.85 -42.91 14.53
C SER A 134 6.12 -41.84 13.45
N MET A 135 6.95 -40.86 13.73
CA MET A 135 7.34 -39.78 12.82
C MET A 135 8.52 -40.15 11.92
N ASP A 136 9.35 -41.08 12.36
CA ASP A 136 10.58 -41.45 11.64
C ASP A 136 10.27 -41.91 10.20
N GLY A 137 10.95 -41.25 9.24
CA GLY A 137 10.80 -41.53 7.81
C GLY A 137 9.51 -41.07 7.13
N GLU A 138 8.67 -40.26 7.79
CA GLU A 138 7.48 -39.68 7.18
C GLU A 138 7.84 -38.74 6.01
N ARG A 139 7.09 -38.83 4.88
CA ARG A 139 7.33 -38.04 3.66
C ARG A 139 6.10 -37.32 3.12
N ASP A 140 4.90 -37.67 3.58
CA ASP A 140 3.67 -36.99 3.15
C ASP A 140 3.57 -35.62 3.82
N PRO A 141 3.51 -34.51 3.07
CA PRO A 141 3.45 -33.16 3.64
C PRO A 141 2.29 -32.95 4.62
N ARG A 142 1.17 -33.66 4.43
CA ARG A 142 0.00 -33.56 5.31
C ARG A 142 0.28 -34.19 6.67
N ASN A 143 0.92 -35.35 6.64
CA ASN A 143 1.29 -36.03 7.87
C ASN A 143 2.42 -35.29 8.58
N LEU A 144 3.40 -34.73 7.85
CA LEU A 144 4.46 -33.90 8.41
C LEU A 144 3.89 -32.67 9.11
N LEU A 145 2.94 -31.95 8.47
CA LEU A 145 2.31 -30.78 9.10
C LEU A 145 1.62 -31.16 10.41
N LEU A 146 0.89 -32.30 10.42
CA LEU A 146 0.23 -32.81 11.61
C LEU A 146 1.25 -33.27 12.67
N ALA A 147 2.32 -33.97 12.26
CA ALA A 147 3.36 -34.43 13.15
C ALA A 147 4.08 -33.24 13.82
N PHE A 148 4.41 -32.19 13.07
CA PHE A 148 4.98 -30.97 13.65
C PHE A 148 4.01 -30.27 14.61
N GLN A 149 2.69 -30.26 14.35
CA GLN A 149 1.68 -29.75 15.29
C GLN A 149 1.66 -30.54 16.59
N VAL A 150 1.77 -31.87 16.50
CA VAL A 150 1.83 -32.75 17.68
C VAL A 150 3.15 -32.51 18.45
N ALA A 151 4.31 -32.48 17.77
CA ALA A 151 5.59 -32.16 18.39
C ALA A 151 5.57 -30.82 19.13
N LYS A 152 5.07 -29.77 18.46
CA LYS A 152 4.86 -28.44 19.06
C LYS A 152 3.98 -28.50 20.31
N THR A 153 2.94 -29.32 20.29
CA THR A 153 2.03 -29.49 21.43
C THR A 153 2.72 -30.24 22.59
N ILE A 154 3.51 -31.27 22.29
CA ILE A 154 4.31 -32.00 23.28
C ILE A 154 5.24 -31.01 24.01
N ILE A 155 5.98 -30.22 23.25
CA ILE A 155 6.95 -29.26 23.77
C ILE A 155 6.26 -28.16 24.60
N ARG A 156 5.24 -27.48 24.02
CA ARG A 156 4.60 -26.34 24.68
C ARG A 156 3.74 -26.67 25.90
N ARG A 157 3.19 -27.89 25.99
CA ARG A 157 2.39 -28.32 27.13
C ARG A 157 3.25 -28.93 28.24
N GLY A 158 4.58 -28.93 28.09
CA GLY A 158 5.51 -29.39 29.11
C GLY A 158 5.36 -30.88 29.42
N TYR A 159 5.26 -31.72 28.39
CA TYR A 159 5.41 -33.15 28.54
C TYR A 159 6.87 -33.44 28.93
N ASP A 160 7.07 -34.46 29.76
CA ASP A 160 8.39 -34.90 30.12
C ASP A 160 9.07 -35.56 28.92
N LEU A 161 10.10 -34.91 28.36
CA LEU A 161 10.88 -35.46 27.26
C LEU A 161 11.83 -36.52 27.70
N GLY A 162 12.27 -36.45 28.97
CA GLY A 162 13.19 -37.42 29.56
C GLY A 162 14.48 -37.61 28.75
N LYS A 163 14.87 -38.84 28.55
CA LYS A 163 16.06 -39.22 27.77
C LYS A 163 15.86 -39.17 26.25
N PHE A 164 14.65 -38.83 25.76
CA PHE A 164 14.32 -38.82 24.33
C PHE A 164 14.31 -37.39 23.74
N THR A 165 14.96 -36.46 24.40
CA THR A 165 15.11 -35.07 23.91
C THR A 165 15.91 -35.02 22.62
N GLU A 166 17.05 -35.73 22.58
CA GLU A 166 17.93 -35.81 21.40
C GLU A 166 17.20 -36.47 20.23
N GLU A 167 16.58 -37.63 20.46
CA GLU A 167 15.87 -38.37 19.41
C GLU A 167 14.68 -37.59 18.86
N LEU A 168 13.94 -36.82 19.71
CA LEU A 168 12.89 -35.94 19.26
C LEU A 168 13.43 -34.79 18.39
N PHE A 169 14.56 -34.22 18.78
CA PHE A 169 15.28 -33.24 17.99
C PHE A 169 15.75 -33.84 16.65
N GLU A 170 16.43 -34.98 16.65
CA GLU A 170 16.92 -35.60 15.42
C GLU A 170 15.81 -35.93 14.42
N VAL A 171 14.70 -36.54 14.88
CA VAL A 171 13.60 -36.92 13.98
C VAL A 171 12.86 -35.71 13.40
N THR A 172 12.93 -34.57 14.06
CA THR A 172 12.34 -33.31 13.54
C THR A 172 13.34 -32.51 12.71
N SER A 173 14.58 -32.40 13.15
CA SER A 173 15.62 -31.60 12.48
C SER A 173 16.12 -32.20 11.16
N CYS A 174 15.92 -33.52 10.92
CA CYS A 174 16.27 -34.14 9.63
C CYS A 174 15.52 -33.53 8.43
N TYR A 175 14.41 -32.83 8.68
CA TYR A 175 13.67 -32.06 7.66
C TYR A 175 14.16 -30.62 7.48
N PHE A 176 15.14 -30.19 8.26
CA PHE A 176 15.65 -28.81 8.20
C PHE A 176 16.90 -28.70 7.30
N PRO A 177 16.94 -27.79 6.32
CA PRO A 177 15.86 -26.93 5.84
C PRO A 177 14.85 -27.68 4.96
N ILE A 178 13.58 -27.27 5.00
CA ILE A 178 12.54 -27.91 4.20
C ILE A 178 12.75 -27.65 2.70
N ASP A 179 12.90 -28.75 1.95
CA ASP A 179 12.90 -28.73 0.48
C ASP A 179 11.63 -29.41 -0.06
N PHE A 180 10.58 -28.60 -0.20
CA PHE A 180 9.27 -29.02 -0.67
C PHE A 180 8.77 -28.08 -1.75
N THR A 181 8.33 -28.67 -2.87
CA THR A 181 7.66 -27.94 -3.95
C THR A 181 6.22 -28.47 -4.07
N PRO A 182 5.20 -27.66 -3.76
CA PRO A 182 3.83 -28.08 -3.89
C PRO A 182 3.51 -28.49 -5.33
N PRO A 183 2.79 -29.63 -5.56
CA PRO A 183 2.34 -29.97 -6.90
C PRO A 183 1.34 -28.92 -7.42
N PRO A 184 1.34 -28.62 -8.72
CA PRO A 184 0.36 -27.72 -9.31
C PRO A 184 -1.06 -28.29 -9.08
N ASN A 185 -1.95 -27.47 -8.53
CA ASN A 185 -3.33 -27.83 -8.15
C ASN A 185 -3.45 -28.84 -6.99
N ASP A 186 -2.61 -28.69 -5.96
CA ASP A 186 -2.77 -29.48 -4.74
C ASP A 186 -4.17 -29.25 -4.12
N PRO A 187 -5.01 -30.31 -4.01
CA PRO A 187 -6.35 -30.19 -3.43
C PRO A 187 -6.34 -29.86 -1.94
N HIS A 188 -5.21 -30.00 -1.27
CA HIS A 188 -5.04 -29.74 0.17
C HIS A 188 -4.43 -28.36 0.48
N GLY A 189 -3.85 -27.69 -0.53
CA GLY A 189 -3.34 -26.32 -0.43
C GLY A 189 -2.19 -26.14 0.55
N ILE A 190 -1.41 -27.20 0.86
CA ILE A 190 -0.27 -27.14 1.78
C ILE A 190 0.88 -26.38 1.11
N THR A 191 1.35 -25.33 1.76
CA THR A 191 2.44 -24.51 1.26
C THR A 191 3.79 -24.89 1.90
N LYS A 192 4.88 -24.60 1.19
CA LYS A 192 6.24 -24.73 1.73
C LYS A 192 6.42 -23.88 3.01
N GLU A 193 5.87 -22.68 2.99
CA GLU A 193 5.95 -21.70 4.08
C GLU A 193 5.27 -22.19 5.36
N GLU A 194 4.14 -22.89 5.24
CA GLU A 194 3.45 -23.49 6.39
C GLU A 194 4.29 -24.58 7.05
N LEU A 195 4.91 -25.45 6.25
CA LEU A 195 5.80 -26.48 6.77
C LEU A 195 7.03 -25.90 7.45
N ILE A 196 7.68 -24.90 6.84
CA ILE A 196 8.84 -24.19 7.41
C ILE A 196 8.46 -23.55 8.74
N GLN A 197 7.34 -22.83 8.79
CA GLN A 197 6.91 -22.16 10.03
C GLN A 197 6.59 -23.17 11.14
N MET A 198 5.93 -24.27 10.81
CA MET A 198 5.57 -25.29 11.79
C MET A 198 6.80 -26.03 12.33
N LEU A 199 7.74 -26.38 11.45
CA LEU A 199 9.02 -26.98 11.86
C LEU A 199 9.83 -26.03 12.75
N ARG A 200 9.92 -24.74 12.35
CA ARG A 200 10.59 -23.71 13.15
C ARG A 200 9.98 -23.60 14.55
N ASP A 201 8.65 -23.60 14.64
CA ASP A 201 7.95 -23.54 15.93
C ASP A 201 8.24 -24.78 16.83
N VAL A 202 8.55 -25.94 16.24
CA VAL A 202 9.00 -27.13 16.96
C VAL A 202 10.42 -26.97 17.44
N LEU A 203 11.34 -26.68 16.53
CA LEU A 203 12.80 -26.62 16.83
C LEU A 203 13.13 -25.49 17.84
N THR A 204 12.36 -24.42 17.83
CA THR A 204 12.59 -23.29 18.74
C THR A 204 11.71 -23.31 20.00
N GLY A 205 10.88 -24.33 20.17
CA GLY A 205 9.84 -24.38 21.21
C GLY A 205 10.35 -24.65 22.62
N THR A 206 11.57 -25.12 22.80
CA THR A 206 12.16 -25.42 24.09
C THR A 206 13.67 -25.11 24.15
N PRO A 207 14.18 -24.55 25.26
CA PRO A 207 15.63 -24.38 25.47
C PRO A 207 16.42 -25.71 25.53
N LEU A 208 15.78 -26.84 25.81
CA LEU A 208 16.42 -28.17 25.83
C LEU A 208 17.01 -28.58 24.47
N PHE A 209 16.58 -27.93 23.39
CA PHE A 209 17.14 -28.16 22.06
C PHE A 209 18.35 -27.27 21.73
N ALA A 210 18.72 -26.33 22.59
CA ALA A 210 19.77 -25.35 22.33
C ALA A 210 21.12 -26.02 21.96
N GLU A 211 21.53 -27.05 22.71
CA GLU A 211 22.80 -27.78 22.50
C GLU A 211 22.85 -28.50 21.14
N PHE A 212 21.73 -28.80 20.53
CA PHE A 212 21.65 -29.48 19.22
C PHE A 212 21.34 -28.48 18.09
N LEU A 213 20.42 -27.52 18.34
CA LEU A 213 19.95 -26.58 17.32
C LEU A 213 21.01 -25.53 16.96
N LEU A 214 21.72 -24.98 17.92
CA LEU A 214 22.70 -23.92 17.65
C LEU A 214 23.89 -24.41 16.80
N PRO A 215 24.51 -25.59 17.05
CA PRO A 215 25.49 -26.16 16.13
C PRO A 215 24.92 -26.42 14.73
N LEU A 216 23.69 -26.92 14.62
CA LEU A 216 23.03 -27.16 13.34
C LEU A 216 22.85 -25.85 12.56
N ILE A 217 22.41 -24.77 13.22
CA ILE A 217 22.29 -23.46 12.60
C ILE A 217 23.64 -22.95 12.09
N ILE A 218 24.70 -23.05 12.90
CA ILE A 218 26.05 -22.65 12.50
C ILE A 218 26.53 -23.47 11.29
N GLU A 219 26.30 -24.79 11.27
CA GLU A 219 26.60 -25.64 10.11
C GLU A 219 25.86 -25.22 8.85
N LYS A 220 24.55 -24.96 8.95
CA LYS A 220 23.73 -24.57 7.79
C LYS A 220 24.03 -23.16 7.28
N LEU A 221 24.55 -22.28 8.11
CA LEU A 221 25.07 -20.97 7.68
C LEU A 221 26.38 -21.08 6.88
N ASP A 222 27.13 -22.19 7.01
CA ASP A 222 28.30 -22.48 6.16
C ASP A 222 27.91 -23.02 4.76
N SER A 223 26.66 -23.40 4.55
CA SER A 223 26.16 -23.91 3.27
C SER A 223 26.14 -22.83 2.19
N ASP A 224 26.33 -23.20 0.93
CA ASP A 224 26.18 -22.29 -0.23
C ASP A 224 24.72 -22.04 -0.63
N VAL A 225 23.77 -22.76 -0.02
CA VAL A 225 22.34 -22.68 -0.36
C VAL A 225 21.68 -21.48 0.33
N GLN A 226 21.27 -20.49 -0.45
CA GLN A 226 20.69 -19.23 0.04
C GLN A 226 19.41 -19.43 0.88
N SER A 227 18.55 -20.37 0.49
CA SER A 227 17.31 -20.66 1.23
C SER A 227 17.61 -21.29 2.61
N SER A 228 18.64 -22.12 2.69
CA SER A 228 19.12 -22.73 3.94
C SER A 228 19.64 -21.68 4.90
N LYS A 229 20.47 -20.75 4.40
CA LYS A 229 20.99 -19.62 5.20
C LYS A 229 19.85 -18.75 5.75
N LEU A 230 18.90 -18.39 4.89
CA LEU A 230 17.77 -17.54 5.29
C LEU A 230 16.91 -18.23 6.36
N ASP A 231 16.58 -19.51 6.17
CA ASP A 231 15.78 -20.27 7.14
C ASP A 231 16.53 -20.44 8.47
N SER A 232 17.85 -20.67 8.42
CA SER A 232 18.70 -20.75 9.62
C SER A 232 18.73 -19.43 10.41
N LEU A 233 18.87 -18.28 9.74
CA LEU A 233 18.85 -16.97 10.39
C LEU A 233 17.49 -16.64 11.01
N GLN A 234 16.42 -16.98 10.33
CA GLN A 234 15.06 -16.79 10.84
C GLN A 234 14.76 -17.73 12.02
N THR A 235 15.27 -18.94 11.97
CA THR A 235 15.14 -19.92 13.07
C THR A 235 15.96 -19.47 14.28
N LEU A 236 17.17 -18.96 14.07
CA LEU A 236 17.98 -18.34 15.13
C LEU A 236 17.23 -17.18 15.80
N THR A 237 16.67 -16.27 15.00
CA THR A 237 15.87 -15.15 15.53
C THR A 237 14.69 -15.62 16.38
N ALA A 238 14.03 -16.70 15.96
CA ALA A 238 12.89 -17.26 16.69
C ALA A 238 13.31 -17.93 18.02
N CYS A 239 14.38 -18.72 18.04
CA CYS A 239 14.81 -19.39 19.26
C CYS A 239 15.31 -18.41 20.33
N LEU A 240 15.93 -17.30 19.94
CA LEU A 240 16.42 -16.27 20.85
C LEU A 240 15.31 -15.56 21.65
N SER A 241 14.07 -15.67 21.23
CA SER A 241 12.91 -15.20 21.99
C SER A 241 12.58 -16.09 23.19
N GLN A 242 12.98 -17.37 23.15
CA GLN A 242 12.66 -18.40 24.14
C GLN A 242 13.87 -18.78 25.00
N TYR A 243 15.10 -18.69 24.45
CA TYR A 243 16.33 -19.09 25.09
C TYR A 243 16.84 -18.05 26.10
N GLU A 244 17.61 -18.49 27.07
CA GLU A 244 18.32 -17.65 28.03
C GLU A 244 19.81 -17.53 27.66
N HIS A 245 20.49 -16.55 28.26
CA HIS A 245 21.92 -16.31 28.03
C HIS A 245 22.80 -17.55 28.33
N LYS A 246 22.37 -18.42 29.27
CA LYS A 246 23.07 -19.66 29.64
C LYS A 246 23.10 -20.66 28.51
N ASP A 247 22.00 -20.75 27.74
CA ASP A 247 21.85 -21.70 26.64
C ASP A 247 22.74 -21.31 25.45
N LEU A 248 23.20 -20.07 25.40
CA LEU A 248 23.97 -19.50 24.30
C LEU A 248 25.46 -19.41 24.57
N ALA A 249 25.91 -19.50 25.84
CA ALA A 249 27.22 -19.09 26.28
C ALA A 249 28.37 -19.80 25.51
N GLU A 250 28.24 -21.11 25.25
CA GLU A 250 29.25 -21.88 24.54
C GLU A 250 29.28 -21.65 23.02
N PHE A 251 28.21 -21.09 22.45
CA PHE A 251 28.05 -20.93 21.02
C PHE A 251 28.23 -19.47 20.52
N LEU A 252 28.44 -18.50 21.42
CA LEU A 252 28.50 -17.08 21.10
C LEU A 252 29.57 -16.73 20.05
N GLU A 253 30.77 -17.29 20.15
CA GLU A 253 31.86 -17.07 19.20
C GLU A 253 31.51 -17.62 17.80
N GLY A 254 30.96 -18.85 17.74
CA GLY A 254 30.55 -19.48 16.49
C GLY A 254 29.38 -18.73 15.81
N LEU A 255 28.39 -18.31 16.58
CA LEU A 255 27.28 -17.51 16.11
C LEU A 255 27.75 -16.14 15.57
N TRP A 256 28.63 -15.48 16.31
CA TRP A 256 29.22 -14.21 15.87
C TRP A 256 30.01 -14.36 14.58
N ALA A 257 30.88 -15.36 14.47
CA ALA A 257 31.65 -15.60 13.26
C ALA A 257 30.75 -15.82 12.04
N SER A 258 29.67 -16.60 12.22
CA SER A 258 28.70 -16.86 11.15
C SER A 258 27.90 -15.60 10.78
N LEU A 259 27.34 -14.87 11.74
CA LEU A 259 26.58 -13.63 11.49
C LEU A 259 27.45 -12.56 10.82
N ARG A 260 28.68 -12.37 11.30
CA ARG A 260 29.63 -11.45 10.69
C ARG A 260 29.89 -11.79 9.24
N ARG A 261 30.18 -13.07 8.93
CA ARG A 261 30.42 -13.53 7.56
C ARG A 261 29.21 -13.24 6.64
N GLU A 262 28.00 -13.55 7.10
CA GLU A 262 26.79 -13.33 6.30
C GLU A 262 26.50 -11.84 6.02
N VAL A 263 26.99 -10.91 6.82
CA VAL A 263 26.87 -9.47 6.56
C VAL A 263 28.01 -8.94 5.69
N PHE A 264 29.22 -9.45 5.86
CA PHE A 264 30.39 -8.97 5.10
C PHE A 264 30.48 -9.55 3.68
N GLN A 265 30.04 -10.77 3.46
CA GLN A 265 30.29 -11.51 2.21
C GLN A 265 29.05 -11.72 1.34
N THR A 266 27.86 -11.53 1.86
CA THR A 266 26.65 -11.77 1.07
C THR A 266 26.38 -10.67 0.03
N THR A 267 25.83 -11.07 -1.12
CA THR A 267 25.27 -10.17 -2.11
C THR A 267 23.74 -10.07 -2.00
N SER A 268 23.11 -10.88 -1.13
CA SER A 268 21.69 -10.96 -0.93
C SER A 268 21.24 -10.02 0.21
N GLU A 269 20.50 -8.98 -0.13
CA GLU A 269 19.90 -8.06 0.84
C GLU A 269 18.99 -8.77 1.86
N LYS A 270 18.32 -9.85 1.46
CA LYS A 270 17.47 -10.65 2.34
C LYS A 270 18.27 -11.37 3.42
N ILE A 271 19.42 -11.94 3.06
CA ILE A 271 20.31 -12.63 4.02
C ILE A 271 20.96 -11.61 4.94
N GLU A 272 21.45 -10.49 4.41
CA GLU A 272 22.02 -9.41 5.22
C GLU A 272 21.00 -8.91 6.26
N SER A 273 19.78 -8.62 5.83
CA SER A 273 18.70 -8.15 6.72
C SER A 273 18.34 -9.19 7.78
N ALA A 274 18.25 -10.47 7.41
CA ALA A 274 17.98 -11.55 8.36
C ALA A 274 19.13 -11.77 9.37
N GLY A 275 20.38 -11.63 8.91
CA GLY A 275 21.56 -11.69 9.79
C GLY A 275 21.62 -10.56 10.80
N LEU A 276 21.30 -9.33 10.38
CA LEU A 276 21.20 -8.16 11.26
C LEU A 276 20.04 -8.32 12.28
N ALA A 277 18.90 -8.84 11.85
CA ALA A 277 17.77 -9.12 12.74
C ALA A 277 18.14 -10.20 13.79
N ALA A 278 18.85 -11.25 13.38
CA ALA A 278 19.35 -12.28 14.29
C ALA A 278 20.33 -11.72 15.31
N LEU A 279 21.22 -10.83 14.90
CA LEU A 279 22.16 -10.15 15.82
C LEU A 279 21.43 -9.26 16.82
N THR A 280 20.42 -8.51 16.37
CA THR A 280 19.57 -7.69 17.26
C THR A 280 18.84 -8.59 18.28
N ALA A 281 18.28 -9.72 17.85
CA ALA A 281 17.65 -10.68 18.74
C ALA A 281 18.64 -11.31 19.74
N LEU A 282 19.87 -11.60 19.28
CA LEU A 282 20.92 -12.17 20.14
C LEU A 282 21.31 -11.19 21.25
N THR A 283 21.57 -9.94 20.91
CA THR A 283 21.89 -8.91 21.93
C THR A 283 20.71 -8.65 22.87
N SER A 284 19.48 -8.68 22.36
CA SER A 284 18.27 -8.60 23.19
C SER A 284 18.15 -9.77 24.17
N CYS A 285 18.43 -11.00 23.71
CA CYS A 285 18.43 -12.18 24.57
C CYS A 285 19.48 -12.07 25.68
N LEU A 286 20.72 -11.72 25.33
CA LEU A 286 21.82 -11.56 26.31
C LEU A 286 21.54 -10.45 27.34
N SER A 287 20.81 -9.40 26.94
CA SER A 287 20.47 -8.28 27.83
C SER A 287 19.44 -8.62 28.90
N ARG A 288 18.68 -9.72 28.73
CA ARG A 288 17.71 -10.22 29.73
C ARG A 288 18.36 -10.89 30.91
N SER A 289 19.68 -11.14 30.86
CA SER A 289 20.42 -11.71 31.99
C SER A 289 20.39 -10.80 33.20
N VAL A 290 20.04 -11.37 34.35
CA VAL A 290 20.10 -10.64 35.62
C VAL A 290 21.57 -10.67 36.09
N LEU A 291 22.17 -9.48 36.30
CA LEU A 291 23.51 -9.34 36.81
C LEU A 291 23.53 -9.69 38.31
N ASN A 292 24.05 -10.85 38.64
CA ASN A 292 24.41 -11.23 40.00
C ASN A 292 25.93 -11.01 40.18
N SER A 293 26.35 -10.70 41.40
CA SER A 293 27.77 -10.41 41.73
C SER A 293 28.76 -11.49 41.32
N ASP A 294 28.31 -12.70 41.03
CA ASP A 294 29.13 -13.87 40.76
C ASP A 294 29.02 -14.40 39.32
N SER A 295 28.28 -13.71 38.45
CA SER A 295 28.12 -14.11 37.03
C SER A 295 28.82 -13.13 36.09
N GLU A 296 29.55 -13.64 35.10
CA GLU A 296 30.09 -12.84 34.01
C GLU A 296 28.94 -12.15 33.23
N ASP A 297 29.16 -10.89 32.87
CA ASP A 297 28.21 -10.16 32.00
C ASP A 297 28.35 -10.62 30.54
N SER A 298 27.60 -11.64 30.19
CA SER A 298 27.59 -12.21 28.82
C SER A 298 27.33 -11.17 27.74
N LEU A 299 26.47 -10.18 28.00
CA LEU A 299 26.21 -9.08 27.05
C LEU A 299 27.46 -8.22 26.84
N CYS A 300 28.13 -7.83 27.92
CA CYS A 300 29.35 -7.00 27.86
C CYS A 300 30.45 -7.74 27.12
N THR A 301 30.67 -9.02 27.45
CA THR A 301 31.65 -9.90 26.78
C THR A 301 31.36 -10.00 25.28
N PHE A 302 30.11 -10.27 24.89
CA PHE A 302 29.71 -10.36 23.50
C PHE A 302 29.85 -9.04 22.75
N ILE A 303 29.40 -7.90 23.33
CA ILE A 303 29.56 -6.58 22.73
C ILE A 303 31.02 -6.22 22.53
N ASN A 304 31.91 -6.57 23.49
CA ASN A 304 33.36 -6.36 23.33
C ASN A 304 33.92 -7.14 22.14
N LEU A 305 33.48 -8.39 21.93
CA LEU A 305 33.86 -9.20 20.77
C LEU A 305 33.44 -8.54 19.45
N VAL A 306 32.18 -8.04 19.37
CA VAL A 306 31.69 -7.31 18.22
C VAL A 306 32.48 -6.01 17.97
N LEU A 307 32.80 -5.27 19.03
CA LEU A 307 33.57 -4.01 18.96
C LEU A 307 35.00 -4.26 18.47
N GLU A 308 35.66 -5.30 18.96
CA GLU A 308 37.02 -5.67 18.55
C GLU A 308 37.12 -5.88 17.05
N ASP A 309 36.14 -6.59 16.47
CA ASP A 309 36.11 -6.88 15.03
C ASP A 309 35.66 -5.73 14.14
N CYS A 310 34.78 -4.82 14.64
CA CYS A 310 34.11 -3.86 13.79
C CYS A 310 34.54 -2.39 13.99
N LYS A 311 34.95 -2.01 15.22
CA LYS A 311 35.21 -0.62 15.57
C LYS A 311 36.33 0.04 14.73
N HIS A 312 37.43 -0.70 14.51
CA HIS A 312 38.59 -0.17 13.77
C HIS A 312 38.24 0.18 12.30
N HIS A 313 37.31 -0.55 11.65
CA HIS A 313 36.86 -0.27 10.29
C HIS A 313 36.16 1.10 10.17
N LEU A 314 35.55 1.62 11.24
CA LEU A 314 34.91 2.94 11.22
C LEU A 314 35.92 4.08 11.11
N SER A 315 37.20 3.83 11.44
CA SER A 315 38.28 4.79 11.38
C SER A 315 39.07 4.71 10.07
N GLU A 316 38.86 3.67 9.28
CA GLU A 316 39.57 3.45 8.01
C GLU A 316 38.95 4.28 6.87
N PRO A 317 39.77 4.68 5.86
CA PRO A 317 39.24 5.40 4.70
C PRO A 317 38.53 4.45 3.70
N ASP A 318 38.62 3.14 3.84
CA ASP A 318 38.00 2.18 2.91
C ASP A 318 36.50 2.01 3.24
N LEU A 319 35.67 2.67 2.42
CA LEU A 319 34.21 2.65 2.54
C LEU A 319 33.57 1.27 2.40
N LYS A 320 34.28 0.28 1.85
CA LYS A 320 33.75 -1.09 1.68
C LYS A 320 33.59 -1.79 3.02
N LEU A 321 34.45 -1.51 4.00
CA LEU A 321 34.39 -2.13 5.32
C LEU A 321 33.59 -1.32 6.34
N VAL A 322 33.47 0.00 6.13
CA VAL A 322 32.75 0.91 7.03
C VAL A 322 31.26 0.52 7.14
N TRP A 323 30.59 0.30 6.01
CA TRP A 323 29.15 0.06 6.04
C TRP A 323 28.74 -1.29 6.65
N PRO A 324 29.36 -2.44 6.30
CA PRO A 324 29.05 -3.70 6.95
C PRO A 324 29.30 -3.65 8.46
N SER A 325 30.43 -3.07 8.89
CA SER A 325 30.77 -2.93 10.32
C SER A 325 29.80 -2.00 11.05
N ALA A 326 29.45 -0.87 10.44
CA ALA A 326 28.44 0.01 11.00
C ALA A 326 27.07 -0.65 11.16
N LYS A 327 26.62 -1.43 10.17
CA LYS A 327 25.36 -2.17 10.23
C LYS A 327 25.36 -3.21 11.36
N LEU A 328 26.45 -3.95 11.55
CA LEU A 328 26.58 -4.92 12.63
C LEU A 328 26.54 -4.23 14.01
N LEU A 329 27.31 -3.16 14.19
CA LEU A 329 27.30 -2.40 15.43
C LEU A 329 25.93 -1.76 15.73
N GLN A 330 25.25 -1.27 14.70
CA GLN A 330 23.89 -0.72 14.84
C GLN A 330 22.87 -1.79 15.21
N ALA A 331 22.95 -2.98 14.61
CA ALA A 331 22.08 -4.10 14.95
C ALA A 331 22.30 -4.53 16.41
N ALA A 332 23.55 -4.63 16.85
CA ALA A 332 23.88 -4.92 18.24
C ALA A 332 23.37 -3.82 19.20
N CYS A 333 23.49 -2.54 18.80
CA CYS A 333 22.99 -1.39 19.53
C CYS A 333 21.46 -1.42 19.71
N SER A 334 20.72 -1.84 18.69
CA SER A 334 19.26 -1.87 18.68
C SER A 334 18.65 -2.93 19.59
N GLY A 335 19.42 -3.89 20.08
CA GLY A 335 18.90 -5.04 20.82
C GLY A 335 18.39 -4.71 22.24
N SER A 336 18.97 -3.71 22.90
CA SER A 336 18.55 -3.27 24.23
C SER A 336 19.16 -1.91 24.61
N SER A 337 18.59 -1.24 25.61
CA SER A 337 19.14 0.00 26.18
C SER A 337 20.58 -0.20 26.71
N ARG A 338 20.86 -1.30 27.43
CA ARG A 338 22.21 -1.63 27.90
C ARG A 338 23.21 -1.77 26.74
N ALA A 339 22.85 -2.51 25.69
CA ALA A 339 23.69 -2.66 24.49
C ALA A 339 23.93 -1.31 23.82
N SER A 340 22.87 -0.46 23.72
CA SER A 340 22.99 0.86 23.13
C SER A 340 23.99 1.77 23.89
N HIS A 341 24.01 1.73 25.22
CA HIS A 341 24.97 2.48 26.03
C HIS A 341 26.41 1.96 25.83
N LEU A 342 26.62 0.64 25.86
CA LEU A 342 27.93 0.02 25.67
C LEU A 342 28.53 0.37 24.29
N VAL A 343 27.74 0.16 23.24
CA VAL A 343 28.18 0.41 21.86
C VAL A 343 28.41 1.90 21.63
N THR A 344 27.48 2.76 22.05
CA THR A 344 27.58 4.21 21.87
C THR A 344 28.78 4.78 22.61
N ALA A 345 29.03 4.38 23.86
CA ALA A 345 30.18 4.83 24.63
C ALA A 345 31.52 4.44 23.99
N ALA A 346 31.58 3.29 23.33
CA ALA A 346 32.79 2.82 22.66
C ALA A 346 33.01 3.48 21.28
N VAL A 347 31.95 3.70 20.51
CA VAL A 347 32.02 4.10 19.09
C VAL A 347 32.01 5.62 18.91
N MET A 348 31.19 6.34 19.67
CA MET A 348 30.98 7.78 19.45
C MET A 348 32.24 8.64 19.59
N PRO A 349 33.12 8.43 20.59
CA PRO A 349 34.36 9.21 20.70
C PRO A 349 35.23 9.13 19.45
N SER A 350 35.35 7.91 18.87
CA SER A 350 36.11 7.68 17.65
C SER A 350 35.47 8.36 16.43
N LEU A 351 34.13 8.29 16.28
CA LEU A 351 33.42 8.93 15.15
C LEU A 351 33.55 10.47 15.23
N VAL A 352 33.45 11.07 16.42
CA VAL A 352 33.62 12.51 16.63
C VAL A 352 35.05 12.93 16.31
N GLU A 353 36.04 12.20 16.77
CA GLU A 353 37.46 12.46 16.48
C GLU A 353 37.76 12.35 14.98
N GLN A 354 37.29 11.31 14.31
CA GLN A 354 37.47 11.13 12.88
C GLN A 354 36.78 12.24 12.07
N TYR A 355 35.57 12.66 12.46
CA TYR A 355 34.89 13.77 11.79
C TYR A 355 35.71 15.06 11.87
N ASN A 356 36.25 15.38 13.03
CA ASN A 356 37.04 16.62 13.26
C ASN A 356 38.40 16.55 12.51
N ASN A 357 38.99 15.37 12.39
CA ASN A 357 40.28 15.19 11.74
C ASN A 357 40.20 15.09 10.18
N ARG A 358 39.02 14.86 9.61
CA ARG A 358 38.83 14.77 8.17
C ARG A 358 38.52 16.13 7.57
N THR A 359 39.15 16.42 6.43
CA THR A 359 38.91 17.67 5.66
C THR A 359 38.01 17.45 4.44
N GLN A 360 37.90 16.20 3.94
CA GLN A 360 37.07 15.91 2.77
C GLN A 360 35.59 15.80 3.14
N CYS A 361 34.76 16.60 2.49
CA CYS A 361 33.31 16.61 2.74
C CYS A 361 32.63 15.26 2.51
N ALA A 362 33.11 14.44 1.53
CA ALA A 362 32.59 13.10 1.30
C ALA A 362 32.79 12.14 2.49
N HIS A 363 33.96 12.19 3.13
CA HIS A 363 34.23 11.40 4.33
C HIS A 363 33.42 11.90 5.53
N ARG A 364 33.34 13.22 5.74
CA ARG A 364 32.49 13.83 6.78
C ARG A 364 31.02 13.45 6.60
N ARG A 365 30.52 13.44 5.37
CA ARG A 365 29.17 12.98 5.06
C ARG A 365 28.94 11.53 5.46
N THR A 366 29.85 10.63 5.08
CA THR A 366 29.73 9.20 5.44
C THR A 366 29.72 9.01 6.97
N LEU A 367 30.56 9.73 7.70
CA LEU A 367 30.58 9.68 9.18
C LEU A 367 29.26 10.19 9.78
N LEU A 368 28.70 11.29 9.24
CA LEU A 368 27.38 11.78 9.66
C LEU A 368 26.25 10.78 9.36
N GLU A 369 26.28 10.14 8.19
CA GLU A 369 25.30 9.08 7.84
C GLU A 369 25.40 7.90 8.82
N VAL A 370 26.62 7.48 9.19
CA VAL A 370 26.84 6.45 10.21
C VAL A 370 26.29 6.89 11.57
N VAL A 371 26.58 8.11 12.01
CA VAL A 371 26.05 8.68 13.27
C VAL A 371 24.51 8.71 13.23
N GLN A 372 23.91 9.14 12.13
CA GLN A 372 22.47 9.15 11.99
C GLN A 372 21.84 7.77 12.22
N ARG A 373 22.44 6.75 11.64
CA ARG A 373 21.95 5.38 11.81
C ARG A 373 22.11 4.87 13.24
N PHE A 374 23.18 5.28 13.95
CA PHE A 374 23.29 4.99 15.39
C PHE A 374 22.21 5.69 16.21
N ILE A 375 21.88 6.95 15.89
CA ILE A 375 20.77 7.66 16.53
C ILE A 375 19.46 6.91 16.32
N GLN A 376 19.21 6.42 15.11
CA GLN A 376 18.02 5.63 14.79
C GLN A 376 18.02 4.26 15.51
N ALA A 377 19.18 3.62 15.63
CA ALA A 377 19.34 2.34 16.33
C ALA A 377 19.06 2.47 17.84
N VAL A 378 19.57 3.52 18.47
CA VAL A 378 19.26 3.81 19.88
C VAL A 378 17.78 4.13 20.06
N LYS A 379 17.15 4.87 19.14
CA LYS A 379 15.69 5.12 19.17
C LYS A 379 14.87 3.84 19.06
N ALA A 380 15.34 2.87 18.29
CA ALA A 380 14.65 1.60 18.09
C ALA A 380 14.90 0.61 19.25
N SER A 381 15.90 0.84 20.10
CA SER A 381 16.20 -0.03 21.24
C SER A 381 15.08 0.02 22.28
N PRO A 382 14.67 -1.12 22.84
CA PRO A 382 13.69 -1.15 23.94
C PRO A 382 14.27 -0.42 25.16
N SER A 383 13.63 0.67 25.54
CA SER A 383 13.96 1.45 26.75
C SER A 383 12.74 1.64 27.64
N THR A 384 12.95 1.75 28.94
CA THR A 384 11.90 2.18 29.88
C THR A 384 11.77 3.70 29.85
N ASP A 385 10.59 4.24 30.07
CA ASP A 385 10.28 5.69 29.96
C ASP A 385 11.16 6.61 30.84
N ASN A 386 11.96 6.05 31.77
CA ASN A 386 12.83 6.77 32.67
C ASN A 386 14.34 6.62 32.36
N GLU A 387 14.74 5.94 31.29
CA GLU A 387 16.17 5.81 30.95
C GLU A 387 16.64 6.97 30.09
N GLU A 388 17.77 7.58 30.48
CA GLU A 388 18.41 8.63 29.72
C GLU A 388 18.98 8.11 28.41
N SER A 389 18.89 8.89 27.33
CA SER A 389 19.45 8.51 26.03
C SER A 389 20.97 8.28 26.12
N ALA A 390 21.44 7.20 25.49
CA ALA A 390 22.87 6.88 25.39
C ALA A 390 23.71 8.01 24.72
N PHE A 391 23.08 8.91 23.99
CA PHE A 391 23.71 10.05 23.33
C PHE A 391 23.83 11.31 24.20
N LEU A 392 23.24 11.34 25.38
CA LEU A 392 23.20 12.57 26.20
C LEU A 392 24.60 13.09 26.53
N ALA A 393 25.56 12.20 26.81
CA ALA A 393 26.96 12.53 27.06
C ALA A 393 27.68 13.14 25.83
N PHE A 394 27.23 12.81 24.62
CA PHE A 394 27.84 13.24 23.35
C PHE A 394 27.10 14.39 22.69
N ARG A 395 26.02 14.91 23.28
CA ARG A 395 25.20 16.00 22.75
C ARG A 395 25.99 17.20 22.25
N PRO A 396 26.93 17.80 23.01
CA PRO A 396 27.66 18.99 22.54
C PRO A 396 28.48 18.69 21.28
N SER A 397 29.09 17.52 21.21
CA SER A 397 29.91 17.10 20.06
C SER A 397 29.03 16.84 18.84
N LEU A 398 27.87 16.20 19.00
CA LEU A 398 26.91 15.94 17.93
C LEU A 398 26.33 17.24 17.35
N CYS A 399 25.92 18.18 18.22
CA CYS A 399 25.45 19.49 17.80
C CYS A 399 26.54 20.23 17.02
N SER A 400 27.79 20.21 17.52
CA SER A 400 28.93 20.85 16.85
C SER A 400 29.19 20.27 15.47
N MET A 401 29.15 18.91 15.31
CA MET A 401 29.33 18.27 14.02
C MET A 401 28.22 18.68 13.03
N VAL A 402 26.96 18.65 13.45
CA VAL A 402 25.82 18.98 12.59
C VAL A 402 25.84 20.44 12.17
N PHE A 403 26.04 21.37 13.10
CA PHE A 403 26.08 22.80 12.79
C PHE A 403 27.29 23.18 11.94
N SER A 404 28.45 22.58 12.17
CA SER A 404 29.62 22.73 11.29
C SER A 404 29.29 22.27 9.85
N ALA A 405 28.65 21.11 9.72
CA ALA A 405 28.27 20.59 8.41
C ALA A 405 27.24 21.45 7.67
N LEU A 406 26.32 22.10 8.38
CA LEU A 406 25.35 23.05 7.80
C LEU A 406 26.02 24.37 7.33
N THR A 407 27.22 24.68 7.81
CA THR A 407 27.97 25.90 7.41
C THR A 407 28.93 25.65 6.24
N GLU A 408 29.27 24.39 5.96
CA GLU A 408 30.16 24.03 4.84
C GLU A 408 29.43 24.24 3.49
N ASN A 409 30.13 24.73 2.49
CA ASN A 409 29.60 24.91 1.15
C ASN A 409 29.68 23.59 0.35
N ASN A 410 28.84 22.60 0.76
CA ASN A 410 28.73 21.32 0.09
C ASN A 410 27.31 20.75 0.25
N ASP A 411 26.57 20.69 -0.84
CA ASP A 411 25.14 20.31 -0.91
C ASP A 411 24.86 18.95 -0.26
N SER A 412 25.65 17.94 -0.61
CA SER A 412 25.46 16.58 -0.09
C SER A 412 25.69 16.49 1.42
N LEU A 413 26.64 17.24 1.94
CA LEU A 413 26.93 17.30 3.37
C LEU A 413 25.80 18.03 4.12
N GLN A 414 25.31 19.14 3.58
CA GLN A 414 24.20 19.91 4.14
C GLN A 414 22.90 19.08 4.19
N ILE A 415 22.58 18.35 3.12
CA ILE A 415 21.42 17.43 3.08
C ILE A 415 21.54 16.36 4.18
N THR A 416 22.71 15.77 4.34
CA THR A 416 22.93 14.78 5.40
C THR A 416 22.83 15.43 6.79
N ALA A 417 23.38 16.62 6.98
CA ALA A 417 23.29 17.35 8.25
C ALA A 417 21.85 17.69 8.65
N THR A 418 20.99 18.12 7.70
CA THR A 418 19.55 18.36 7.97
C THR A 418 18.83 17.07 8.37
N SER A 419 19.20 15.94 7.77
CA SER A 419 18.63 14.63 8.11
C SER A 419 19.07 14.17 9.51
N VAL A 420 20.35 14.37 9.87
CA VAL A 420 20.86 14.07 11.22
C VAL A 420 20.19 14.98 12.26
N LEU A 421 20.05 16.27 11.98
CA LEU A 421 19.37 17.24 12.86
C LEU A 421 17.93 16.82 13.13
N THR A 422 17.21 16.38 12.10
CA THR A 422 15.86 15.82 12.25
C THR A 422 15.84 14.60 13.16
N SER A 423 16.83 13.71 13.01
CA SER A 423 16.93 12.49 13.84
C SER A 423 17.26 12.82 15.31
N LEU A 424 18.09 13.84 15.54
CA LEU A 424 18.39 14.32 16.90
C LEU A 424 17.16 14.96 17.57
N ALA A 425 16.41 15.77 16.84
CA ALA A 425 15.19 16.42 17.36
C ALA A 425 14.11 15.41 17.76
N GLN A 426 14.06 14.27 17.10
CA GLN A 426 13.10 13.19 17.40
C GLN A 426 13.43 12.41 18.67
N GLN A 427 14.59 12.66 19.29
CA GLN A 427 14.97 12.07 20.58
C GLN A 427 14.78 13.10 21.71
N THR A 428 13.99 12.73 22.70
CA THR A 428 13.70 13.61 23.84
C THR A 428 14.99 13.95 24.61
N GLY A 429 15.21 15.25 24.86
CA GLY A 429 16.31 15.73 25.70
C GLY A 429 17.66 15.87 24.99
N LEU A 430 17.80 15.48 23.70
CA LEU A 430 19.07 15.64 22.97
C LEU A 430 19.33 17.06 22.43
N LEU A 431 18.31 17.86 22.21
CA LEU A 431 18.45 19.27 21.82
C LEU A 431 17.91 20.15 22.94
N LEU A 432 18.69 21.17 23.34
CA LEU A 432 18.22 22.24 24.21
C LEU A 432 17.53 23.31 23.38
N ASP A 433 16.79 24.19 24.06
CA ASP A 433 16.13 25.33 23.39
C ASP A 433 17.17 26.22 22.68
N SER A 434 18.37 26.41 23.25
CA SER A 434 19.47 27.13 22.60
C SER A 434 19.97 26.44 21.31
N ASP A 435 20.02 25.09 21.29
CA ASP A 435 20.43 24.33 20.11
C ASP A 435 19.36 24.44 19.01
N ILE A 436 18.09 24.42 19.40
CA ILE A 436 16.96 24.60 18.49
C ILE A 436 16.94 26.00 17.89
N GLU A 437 17.19 27.05 18.71
CA GLU A 437 17.31 28.42 18.21
C GLU A 437 18.45 28.60 17.21
N LEU A 438 19.61 27.98 17.48
CA LEU A 438 20.74 27.98 16.56
C LEU A 438 20.43 27.19 15.29
N ALA A 439 19.74 26.06 15.41
CA ALA A 439 19.27 25.28 14.26
C ALA A 439 18.33 26.10 13.36
N VAL A 440 17.39 26.85 13.94
CA VAL A 440 16.48 27.72 13.20
C VAL A 440 17.27 28.81 12.46
N ASP A 441 18.30 29.39 13.08
CA ASP A 441 19.15 30.41 12.42
C ASP A 441 19.91 29.83 11.21
N HIS A 442 20.50 28.62 11.34
CA HIS A 442 21.16 27.93 10.22
C HIS A 442 20.18 27.53 9.10
N LEU A 443 19.03 26.96 9.44
CA LEU A 443 18.01 26.59 8.47
C LEU A 443 17.44 27.81 7.75
N THR A 444 17.26 28.94 8.47
CA THR A 444 16.83 30.20 7.86
C THR A 444 17.85 30.70 6.84
N ARG A 445 19.14 30.69 7.18
CA ARG A 445 20.20 31.07 6.26
C ARG A 445 20.19 30.20 5.00
N LEU A 446 20.14 28.87 5.13
CA LEU A 446 20.10 27.97 4.00
C LEU A 446 18.84 28.17 3.15
N LEU A 447 17.68 28.37 3.79
CA LEU A 447 16.42 28.59 3.08
C LEU A 447 16.46 29.86 2.21
N LEU A 448 17.10 30.91 2.67
CA LEU A 448 17.14 32.21 1.98
C LEU A 448 18.30 32.32 0.95
N MET A 449 19.43 31.69 1.20
CA MET A 449 20.67 31.89 0.40
C MET A 449 21.03 30.74 -0.51
N GLU A 450 20.44 29.53 -0.31
CA GLU A 450 20.84 28.37 -1.07
C GLU A 450 20.14 28.31 -2.43
N GLU A 451 20.90 27.95 -3.50
CA GLU A 451 20.37 27.88 -4.86
C GLU A 451 20.06 26.45 -5.31
N ASP A 452 20.64 25.41 -4.66
CA ASP A 452 20.36 24.01 -5.01
C ASP A 452 18.97 23.58 -4.51
N ASP A 453 18.12 23.13 -5.42
CA ASP A 453 16.75 22.70 -5.13
C ASP A 453 16.68 21.49 -4.19
N ARG A 454 17.69 20.62 -4.19
CA ARG A 454 17.75 19.42 -3.33
C ARG A 454 18.04 19.79 -1.89
N VAL A 455 18.97 20.75 -1.68
CA VAL A 455 19.26 21.29 -0.35
C VAL A 455 18.06 22.04 0.17
N SER A 456 17.45 22.90 -0.66
CA SER A 456 16.24 23.63 -0.30
C SER A 456 15.09 22.70 0.11
N LEU A 457 14.88 21.61 -0.61
CA LEU A 457 13.87 20.60 -0.26
C LEU A 457 14.18 19.92 1.09
N ALA A 458 15.44 19.53 1.32
CA ALA A 458 15.88 18.92 2.56
C ALA A 458 15.72 19.87 3.76
N VAL A 459 16.04 21.15 3.58
CA VAL A 459 15.83 22.19 4.59
C VAL A 459 14.36 22.37 4.90
N VAL A 460 13.48 22.45 3.90
CA VAL A 460 12.02 22.57 4.08
C VAL A 460 11.47 21.36 4.85
N GLN A 461 11.92 20.15 4.55
CA GLN A 461 11.51 18.93 5.28
C GLN A 461 11.99 18.97 6.74
N CYS A 462 13.24 19.38 6.97
CA CYS A 462 13.80 19.54 8.31
C CYS A 462 13.04 20.58 9.12
N VAL A 463 12.74 21.74 8.54
CA VAL A 463 11.91 22.81 9.14
C VAL A 463 10.54 22.26 9.57
N GLY A 464 9.88 21.49 8.70
CA GLY A 464 8.60 20.88 9.03
C GLY A 464 8.69 19.90 10.23
N ALA A 465 9.70 19.04 10.23
CA ALA A 465 9.91 18.06 11.27
C ALA A 465 10.26 18.69 12.64
N LEU A 466 11.11 19.71 12.64
CA LEU A 466 11.49 20.40 13.87
C LEU A 466 10.35 21.29 14.41
N ALA A 467 9.62 21.97 13.54
CA ALA A 467 8.47 22.79 13.95
C ALA A 467 7.35 21.97 14.57
N ALA A 468 7.18 20.71 14.14
CA ALA A 468 6.23 19.78 14.76
C ALA A 468 6.59 19.43 16.21
N LEU A 469 7.87 19.47 16.58
CA LEU A 469 8.36 19.13 17.90
C LEU A 469 8.57 20.38 18.80
N HIS A 470 9.02 21.48 18.19
CA HIS A 470 9.41 22.70 18.90
C HIS A 470 8.79 23.98 18.26
N PRO A 471 7.46 24.11 18.26
CA PRO A 471 6.77 25.17 17.52
C PRO A 471 7.14 26.59 17.94
N ALA A 472 7.44 26.83 19.22
CA ALA A 472 7.70 28.15 19.76
C ALA A 472 8.87 28.89 19.07
N ALA A 473 10.00 28.21 18.84
CA ALA A 473 11.17 28.78 18.18
C ALA A 473 10.88 29.22 16.73
N PHE A 474 10.06 28.46 16.03
CA PHE A 474 9.67 28.74 14.64
C PHE A 474 8.69 29.91 14.55
N ILE A 475 7.75 29.99 15.48
CA ILE A 475 6.81 31.12 15.60
C ILE A 475 7.55 32.43 15.87
N THR A 476 8.49 32.41 16.80
CA THR A 476 9.16 33.64 17.26
C THR A 476 10.26 34.11 16.32
N LYS A 477 10.99 33.21 15.66
CA LYS A 477 12.15 33.55 14.83
C LYS A 477 11.91 33.40 13.34
N LEU A 478 11.42 32.24 12.89
CA LEU A 478 11.36 31.91 11.46
C LEU A 478 10.22 32.62 10.75
N ILE A 479 8.98 32.52 11.24
CA ILE A 479 7.80 33.12 10.57
C ILE A 479 7.98 34.61 10.33
N PRO A 480 8.39 35.45 11.31
CA PRO A 480 8.59 36.89 11.09
C PRO A 480 9.65 37.17 10.03
N ARG A 481 10.72 36.36 9.99
CA ARG A 481 11.80 36.55 9.03
C ARG A 481 11.40 36.18 7.61
N LEU A 482 10.68 35.05 7.43
CA LEU A 482 10.11 34.68 6.14
C LEU A 482 9.10 35.72 5.63
N LYS A 483 8.27 36.26 6.53
CA LYS A 483 7.34 37.34 6.19
C LYS A 483 8.07 38.54 5.67
N ASN A 484 9.08 39.02 6.40
CA ASN A 484 9.87 40.19 5.99
C ASN A 484 10.52 39.98 4.62
N GLU A 485 11.08 38.80 4.37
CA GLU A 485 11.73 38.51 3.09
C GLU A 485 10.76 38.46 1.92
N MET A 486 9.57 37.85 2.12
CA MET A 486 8.55 37.77 1.06
C MET A 486 7.98 39.13 0.67
N PHE A 487 7.89 40.07 1.60
CA PHE A 487 7.31 41.39 1.36
C PHE A 487 8.36 42.50 1.15
N SER A 488 9.69 42.16 1.19
CA SER A 488 10.74 43.11 0.85
C SER A 488 10.70 43.46 -0.63
N GLU A 489 10.81 44.75 -0.95
CA GLU A 489 11.00 45.17 -2.33
C GLU A 489 12.47 44.92 -2.75
N PRO A 490 12.74 44.40 -3.96
CA PRO A 490 14.10 44.32 -4.46
C PRO A 490 14.73 45.73 -4.50
N MET A 491 15.91 45.89 -3.87
CA MET A 491 16.61 47.15 -3.89
C MET A 491 16.84 47.61 -5.33
N LYS A 492 16.29 48.75 -5.70
CA LYS A 492 16.54 49.39 -6.99
C LYS A 492 17.96 49.97 -6.95
N GLN A 493 18.98 49.20 -7.38
CA GLN A 493 20.25 49.77 -7.79
C GLN A 493 20.13 50.18 -9.27
N ASP A 494 20.35 51.48 -9.52
CA ASP A 494 20.42 52.07 -10.83
C ASP A 494 21.74 51.67 -11.52
N ASP A 495 21.84 50.52 -12.14
CA ASP A 495 22.78 50.25 -13.26
C ASP A 495 22.68 48.81 -13.76
N ASP A 496 22.73 48.64 -15.08
CA ASP A 496 22.79 47.46 -15.94
C ASP A 496 21.53 46.54 -16.07
N ASN A 497 20.97 46.54 -17.29
CA ASN A 497 19.79 45.80 -17.71
C ASN A 497 19.96 44.28 -17.70
N ASP A 498 21.15 43.71 -17.75
CA ASP A 498 21.37 42.26 -17.81
C ASP A 498 21.36 41.61 -16.40
N ASN A 499 21.64 42.36 -15.32
CA ASN A 499 21.58 41.85 -13.96
C ASN A 499 20.14 41.83 -13.38
N LYS A 500 19.23 42.66 -13.89
CA LYS A 500 17.86 42.78 -13.36
C LYS A 500 17.02 41.48 -13.53
N ALA A 501 17.24 40.71 -14.61
CA ALA A 501 16.51 39.46 -14.85
C ALA A 501 16.96 38.33 -13.90
N SER A 502 18.26 38.26 -13.58
CA SER A 502 18.82 37.26 -12.68
C SER A 502 18.45 37.52 -11.22
N GLU A 503 18.45 38.81 -10.77
CA GLU A 503 18.03 39.22 -9.42
C GLU A 503 16.54 38.97 -9.19
N GLN A 504 15.67 39.27 -10.19
CA GLN A 504 14.23 38.95 -10.11
C GLN A 504 13.97 37.46 -10.06
N GLN A 505 14.72 36.65 -10.79
CA GLN A 505 14.60 35.22 -10.77
C GLN A 505 15.06 34.59 -9.43
N SER A 506 16.14 35.14 -8.84
CA SER A 506 16.60 34.74 -7.52
C SER A 506 15.57 35.09 -6.42
N HIS A 507 15.01 36.31 -6.44
CA HIS A 507 13.99 36.72 -5.50
C HIS A 507 12.69 35.89 -5.58
N HIS A 508 12.29 35.52 -6.80
CA HIS A 508 11.16 34.62 -7.03
C HIS A 508 11.37 33.24 -6.42
N ALA A 509 12.58 32.65 -6.61
CA ALA A 509 12.95 31.37 -6.02
C ALA A 509 12.94 31.41 -4.47
N VAL A 510 13.44 32.50 -3.87
CA VAL A 510 13.39 32.70 -2.41
C VAL A 510 11.96 32.74 -1.89
N ARG A 511 11.06 33.47 -2.55
CA ARG A 511 9.64 33.53 -2.17
C ARG A 511 8.96 32.16 -2.25
N GLN A 512 9.25 31.38 -3.27
CA GLN A 512 8.72 30.02 -3.41
C GLN A 512 9.20 29.09 -2.28
N ARG A 513 10.48 29.18 -1.88
CA ARG A 513 11.03 28.45 -0.74
C ARG A 513 10.38 28.87 0.57
N CYS A 514 10.17 30.17 0.79
CA CYS A 514 9.47 30.69 1.96
C CYS A 514 8.03 30.15 2.07
N LEU A 515 7.28 30.16 0.98
CA LEU A 515 5.91 29.61 0.92
C LEU A 515 5.89 28.11 1.22
N SER A 516 6.86 27.38 0.67
CA SER A 516 6.99 25.93 0.90
C SER A 516 7.36 25.61 2.36
N ALA A 517 8.22 26.42 2.98
CA ALA A 517 8.60 26.29 4.38
C ALA A 517 7.43 26.60 5.33
N LEU A 518 6.66 27.67 5.05
CA LEU A 518 5.44 27.99 5.80
C LEU A 518 4.42 26.84 5.76
N ALA A 519 4.25 26.23 4.60
CA ALA A 519 3.38 25.07 4.48
C ALA A 519 3.91 23.87 5.28
N ALA A 520 5.20 23.57 5.19
CA ALA A 520 5.78 22.39 5.83
C ALA A 520 5.76 22.47 7.37
N MET A 521 5.99 23.67 7.95
CA MET A 521 6.01 23.85 9.41
C MET A 521 4.63 23.87 10.06
N SER A 522 3.58 24.10 9.29
CA SER A 522 2.21 24.32 9.81
C SER A 522 1.49 23.00 10.08
N THR A 523 1.98 22.24 11.05
CA THR A 523 1.42 20.94 11.47
C THR A 523 0.66 21.03 12.80
N GLN A 524 0.98 22.04 13.64
CA GLN A 524 0.31 22.28 14.91
C GLN A 524 -0.55 23.55 14.87
N SER A 525 -1.62 23.60 15.69
CA SER A 525 -2.57 24.72 15.74
C SER A 525 -1.89 26.08 16.02
N SER A 526 -0.92 26.12 16.91
CA SER A 526 -0.18 27.34 17.25
C SER A 526 0.61 27.92 16.07
N VAL A 527 1.25 27.06 15.27
CA VAL A 527 1.97 27.47 14.06
C VAL A 527 1.01 27.89 12.96
N VAL A 528 -0.12 27.19 12.80
CA VAL A 528 -1.15 27.53 11.80
C VAL A 528 -1.73 28.91 12.05
N GLN A 529 -1.98 29.29 13.31
CA GLN A 529 -2.50 30.60 13.66
C GLN A 529 -1.59 31.74 13.23
N GLU A 530 -0.26 31.54 13.21
CA GLU A 530 0.71 32.57 12.83
C GLU A 530 1.13 32.51 11.36
N SER A 531 1.19 31.33 10.77
CA SER A 531 1.62 31.13 9.37
C SER A 531 0.51 31.44 8.35
N THR A 532 -0.74 31.08 8.64
CA THR A 532 -1.85 31.30 7.71
C THR A 532 -2.18 32.76 7.44
N PRO A 533 -2.12 33.70 8.40
CA PRO A 533 -2.27 35.12 8.09
C PRO A 533 -1.24 35.62 7.08
N VAL A 534 0.01 35.13 7.13
CA VAL A 534 1.05 35.49 6.17
C VAL A 534 0.69 35.03 4.75
N LEU A 535 0.22 33.80 4.60
CA LEU A 535 -0.24 33.26 3.30
C LEU A 535 -1.46 34.02 2.76
N LEU A 536 -2.41 34.39 3.64
CA LEU A 536 -3.57 35.20 3.28
C LEU A 536 -3.19 36.63 2.88
N GLU A 537 -2.13 37.20 3.50
CA GLU A 537 -1.60 38.50 3.14
C GLU A 537 -0.95 38.48 1.76
N VAL A 538 -0.21 37.41 1.38
CA VAL A 538 0.29 37.20 0.01
C VAL A 538 -0.88 37.24 -1.01
N LEU A 539 -1.96 36.52 -0.76
CA LEU A 539 -3.14 36.50 -1.62
C LEU A 539 -3.82 37.89 -1.71
N SER A 540 -3.92 38.59 -0.59
CA SER A 540 -4.50 39.95 -0.54
C SER A 540 -3.64 40.97 -1.28
N SER A 541 -2.31 40.90 -1.10
CA SER A 541 -1.34 41.82 -1.74
C SER A 541 -1.31 41.63 -3.26
N ALA A 542 -1.35 40.39 -3.70
CA ALA A 542 -1.45 40.04 -5.12
C ALA A 542 -2.78 40.55 -5.75
N HIS A 543 -3.85 40.58 -4.97
CA HIS A 543 -5.14 41.11 -5.43
C HIS A 543 -5.17 42.63 -5.51
N THR A 544 -4.61 43.32 -4.50
CA THR A 544 -4.55 44.78 -4.44
C THR A 544 -3.45 45.39 -5.30
N GLY A 545 -2.49 44.58 -5.76
CA GLY A 545 -1.30 45.06 -6.47
C GLY A 545 -0.33 45.83 -5.59
N SER A 546 -0.42 45.69 -4.25
CA SER A 546 0.47 46.35 -3.31
C SER A 546 1.90 45.81 -3.34
N VAL A 547 2.04 44.50 -3.65
CA VAL A 547 3.33 43.83 -3.91
C VAL A 547 3.13 42.98 -5.17
N ASP A 548 4.08 42.99 -6.09
CA ASP A 548 4.00 42.21 -7.33
C ASP A 548 4.39 40.75 -7.08
N PHE A 549 3.39 39.91 -6.88
CA PHE A 549 3.55 38.46 -6.81
C PHE A 549 3.22 37.83 -8.16
N SER A 550 4.06 36.90 -8.60
CA SER A 550 3.81 36.12 -9.82
C SER A 550 2.60 35.21 -9.66
N VAL A 551 1.99 34.81 -10.78
CA VAL A 551 0.89 33.82 -10.78
C VAL A 551 1.31 32.50 -10.12
N GLU A 552 2.57 32.08 -10.31
CA GLU A 552 3.12 30.84 -9.74
C GLU A 552 3.22 30.91 -8.21
N GLU A 553 3.66 32.07 -7.67
CA GLU A 553 3.72 32.30 -6.22
C GLU A 553 2.33 32.29 -5.57
N VAL A 554 1.35 32.91 -6.23
CA VAL A 554 -0.04 32.92 -5.75
C VAL A 554 -0.65 31.52 -5.78
N VAL A 555 -0.41 30.75 -6.84
CA VAL A 555 -0.83 29.34 -6.93
C VAL A 555 -0.14 28.51 -5.84
N LEU A 556 1.13 28.75 -5.58
CA LEU A 556 1.87 28.04 -4.53
C LEU A 556 1.33 28.40 -3.13
N ALA A 557 0.97 29.66 -2.88
CA ALA A 557 0.34 30.08 -1.62
C ALA A 557 -1.02 29.36 -1.41
N CYS A 558 -1.83 29.21 -2.45
CA CYS A 558 -3.06 28.42 -2.39
C CYS A 558 -2.79 26.93 -2.09
N ARG A 559 -1.82 26.33 -2.77
CA ARG A 559 -1.39 24.95 -2.51
C ARG A 559 -0.83 24.78 -1.09
N SER A 560 -0.13 25.77 -0.58
CA SER A 560 0.38 25.79 0.79
C SER A 560 -0.74 25.74 1.81
N LEU A 561 -1.80 26.53 1.63
CA LEU A 561 -3.01 26.48 2.47
C LEU A 561 -3.73 25.13 2.40
N GLN A 562 -3.81 24.52 1.21
CA GLN A 562 -4.36 23.17 1.05
C GLN A 562 -3.51 22.16 1.82
N ARG A 563 -2.19 22.16 1.63
CA ARG A 563 -1.27 21.26 2.33
C ARG A 563 -1.38 21.39 3.85
N ILE A 564 -1.52 22.63 4.35
CA ILE A 564 -1.76 22.87 5.77
C ILE A 564 -3.04 22.19 6.24
N ALA A 565 -4.13 22.31 5.49
CA ALA A 565 -5.39 21.67 5.85
C ALA A 565 -5.33 20.14 5.83
N GLU A 566 -4.49 19.53 4.97
CA GLU A 566 -4.29 18.10 4.87
C GLU A 566 -3.40 17.51 5.98
N GLN A 567 -2.41 18.26 6.45
CA GLN A 567 -1.36 17.77 7.37
C GLN A 567 -1.53 18.22 8.82
N VAL A 568 -2.35 19.24 9.09
CA VAL A 568 -2.49 19.82 10.44
C VAL A 568 -3.13 18.83 11.41
N GLN A 569 -2.72 18.88 12.67
CA GLN A 569 -3.33 18.11 13.75
C GLN A 569 -4.79 18.51 13.93
N ASP A 570 -5.65 17.52 14.06
CA ASP A 570 -7.07 17.69 14.20
C ASP A 570 -7.45 18.08 15.64
N THR A 571 -7.49 19.37 15.89
CA THR A 571 -7.86 19.95 17.15
C THR A 571 -9.01 20.95 16.96
N GLU A 572 -9.77 21.19 18.05
CA GLU A 572 -10.86 22.18 18.03
C GLU A 572 -10.34 23.60 17.74
N GLU A 573 -9.13 23.93 18.18
CA GLU A 573 -8.48 25.22 17.90
C GLU A 573 -8.15 25.39 16.43
N THR A 574 -7.65 24.34 15.79
CA THR A 574 -7.42 24.33 14.34
C THR A 574 -8.71 24.54 13.59
N GLY A 575 -9.78 23.80 13.99
CA GLY A 575 -11.10 23.94 13.39
C GLY A 575 -11.65 25.36 13.50
N ARG A 576 -11.49 26.02 14.66
CA ARG A 576 -11.87 27.43 14.84
C ARG A 576 -11.06 28.38 13.95
N CYS A 577 -9.74 28.20 13.85
CA CYS A 577 -8.89 29.04 12.98
C CYS A 577 -9.35 28.96 11.51
N PHE A 578 -9.65 27.76 11.01
CA PHE A 578 -10.19 27.60 9.66
C PHE A 578 -11.57 28.25 9.49
N HIS A 579 -12.46 28.06 10.46
CA HIS A 579 -13.83 28.59 10.42
C HIS A 579 -13.89 30.11 10.51
N GLU A 580 -13.16 30.70 11.44
CA GLU A 580 -13.31 32.13 11.77
C GLU A 580 -12.37 33.02 10.94
N ILE A 581 -11.21 32.51 10.50
CA ILE A 581 -10.18 33.34 9.85
C ILE A 581 -9.99 32.92 8.38
N ILE A 582 -9.64 31.65 8.13
CA ILE A 582 -9.12 31.24 6.82
C ILE A 582 -10.25 31.21 5.79
N ILE A 583 -11.31 30.46 6.03
CA ILE A 583 -12.43 30.28 5.09
C ILE A 583 -13.13 31.58 4.75
N PRO A 584 -13.52 32.43 5.72
CA PRO A 584 -14.18 33.70 5.40
C PRO A 584 -13.30 34.64 4.59
N ARG A 585 -12.01 34.72 4.91
CA ARG A 585 -11.08 35.58 4.17
C ARG A 585 -10.85 35.10 2.75
N LEU A 586 -10.67 33.80 2.56
CA LEU A 586 -10.51 33.19 1.24
C LEU A 586 -11.76 33.41 0.37
N LEU A 587 -12.95 33.20 0.91
CA LEU A 587 -14.20 33.45 0.20
C LEU A 587 -14.36 34.93 -0.17
N SER A 588 -14.02 35.85 0.75
CA SER A 588 -14.04 37.28 0.48
C SER A 588 -13.12 37.66 -0.67
N LEU A 589 -11.89 37.16 -0.68
CA LEU A 589 -10.92 37.42 -1.76
C LEU A 589 -11.39 36.82 -3.10
N ALA A 590 -11.92 35.58 -3.08
CA ALA A 590 -12.45 34.95 -4.27
C ALA A 590 -13.63 35.71 -4.87
N LEU A 591 -14.54 36.21 -4.02
CA LEU A 591 -15.69 37.04 -4.45
C LEU A 591 -15.23 38.37 -5.01
N GLN A 592 -14.31 39.06 -4.36
CA GLN A 592 -13.78 40.33 -4.84
C GLN A 592 -13.10 40.17 -6.21
N ALA A 593 -12.29 39.13 -6.39
CA ALA A 593 -11.63 38.85 -7.66
C ALA A 593 -12.62 38.51 -8.78
N ALA A 594 -13.70 37.72 -8.48
CA ALA A 594 -14.74 37.40 -9.45
C ALA A 594 -15.54 38.62 -9.90
N LEU A 595 -15.80 39.58 -8.99
CA LEU A 595 -16.55 40.80 -9.29
C LEU A 595 -15.74 41.81 -10.11
N GLN A 596 -14.43 41.85 -9.96
CA GLN A 596 -13.57 42.82 -10.64
C GLN A 596 -13.18 42.41 -12.06
N GLY A 597 -13.52 41.22 -12.52
CA GLY A 597 -13.28 40.74 -13.89
C GLY A 597 -11.81 40.72 -14.31
N LEU A 598 -10.88 40.65 -13.37
CA LEU A 598 -9.44 40.76 -13.62
C LEU A 598 -8.92 39.57 -14.43
N TYR A 599 -8.44 39.85 -15.62
CA TYR A 599 -7.82 38.88 -16.58
C TYR A 599 -6.62 38.07 -16.02
N ARG A 600 -6.06 38.43 -14.85
CA ARG A 600 -4.95 37.76 -14.18
C ARG A 600 -5.37 36.55 -13.32
N SER A 601 -6.59 36.12 -13.35
CA SER A 601 -7.21 35.22 -12.38
C SER A 601 -7.21 33.71 -12.77
N SER A 602 -6.22 33.23 -13.51
CA SER A 602 -5.94 31.78 -13.66
C SER A 602 -5.80 31.07 -12.29
N TRP A 603 -5.28 31.77 -11.28
CA TRP A 603 -5.17 31.30 -9.91
C TRP A 603 -6.53 31.08 -9.22
N MET A 604 -7.56 31.83 -9.60
CA MET A 604 -8.86 31.72 -8.94
C MET A 604 -9.59 30.42 -9.30
N VAL A 605 -9.44 29.93 -10.53
CA VAL A 605 -9.94 28.60 -10.91
C VAL A 605 -9.18 27.53 -10.14
N THR A 606 -7.88 27.67 -9.99
CA THR A 606 -7.03 26.78 -9.20
C THR A 606 -7.40 26.83 -7.72
N PHE A 607 -7.66 28.01 -7.18
CA PHE A 607 -8.07 28.24 -5.79
C PHE A 607 -9.46 27.63 -5.50
N LEU A 608 -10.41 27.78 -6.39
CA LEU A 608 -11.74 27.18 -6.29
C LEU A 608 -11.65 25.65 -6.33
N PHE A 609 -10.77 25.13 -7.17
CA PHE A 609 -10.45 23.71 -7.22
C PHE A 609 -9.91 23.21 -5.88
N TYR A 610 -9.05 23.99 -5.21
CA TYR A 610 -8.51 23.65 -3.89
C TYR A 610 -9.51 23.78 -2.74
N LEU A 611 -10.44 24.73 -2.79
CA LEU A 611 -11.55 24.79 -1.83
C LEU A 611 -12.46 23.54 -1.89
N THR A 612 -12.64 22.95 -3.08
CA THR A 612 -13.39 21.70 -3.24
C THR A 612 -12.64 20.48 -2.77
N THR A 613 -11.29 20.49 -2.85
CA THR A 613 -10.42 19.37 -2.39
C THR A 613 -10.11 19.42 -0.90
N LEU A 614 -10.35 20.54 -0.21
CA LEU A 614 -10.20 20.64 1.26
C LEU A 614 -11.17 19.74 2.05
N SER A 615 -12.14 19.12 1.38
CA SER A 615 -13.25 18.45 2.05
C SER A 615 -13.04 16.99 2.48
N PRO A 616 -12.19 16.11 1.91
CA PRO A 616 -12.45 14.68 2.15
C PRO A 616 -11.33 13.75 2.60
N HIS A 617 -10.10 14.17 2.76
CA HIS A 617 -9.01 13.24 3.04
C HIS A 617 -8.54 13.16 4.51
N THR A 618 -9.06 14.00 5.39
CA THR A 618 -8.73 13.99 6.82
C THR A 618 -9.93 13.57 7.65
N SER A 619 -9.77 12.55 8.47
CA SER A 619 -10.86 11.83 9.13
C SER A 619 -11.65 12.62 10.19
N SER A 620 -11.15 13.72 10.72
CA SER A 620 -11.86 14.52 11.72
C SER A 620 -11.81 16.02 11.48
N CYS A 621 -10.74 16.60 10.97
CA CYS A 621 -10.72 18.00 10.54
C CYS A 621 -11.70 18.26 9.38
N SER A 622 -11.91 17.26 8.51
CA SER A 622 -12.94 17.31 7.47
C SER A 622 -14.36 17.39 8.06
N ARG A 623 -14.64 16.78 9.21
CA ARG A 623 -15.94 16.92 9.89
C ARG A 623 -16.11 18.33 10.43
N PHE A 624 -15.09 18.93 11.02
CA PHE A 624 -15.13 20.31 11.52
C PHE A 624 -15.18 21.33 10.39
N VAL A 625 -14.39 21.16 9.35
CA VAL A 625 -14.41 22.03 8.15
C VAL A 625 -15.74 21.85 7.40
N SER A 626 -16.28 20.64 7.25
CA SER A 626 -17.55 20.42 6.59
C SER A 626 -18.75 20.87 7.42
N LEU A 627 -18.75 20.69 8.75
CA LEU A 627 -19.78 21.21 9.66
C LEU A 627 -19.74 22.74 9.73
N ASN A 628 -18.58 23.33 9.69
CA ASN A 628 -18.38 24.77 9.77
C ASN A 628 -18.62 25.46 8.42
N LEU A 629 -18.21 24.85 7.31
CA LEU A 629 -18.63 25.26 5.96
C LEU A 629 -20.14 25.15 5.81
N GLN A 630 -20.76 24.11 6.37
CA GLN A 630 -22.19 23.94 6.50
C GLN A 630 -22.83 25.11 7.26
N HIS A 631 -22.32 25.48 8.43
CA HIS A 631 -22.86 26.57 9.23
C HIS A 631 -22.65 27.95 8.53
N PHE A 632 -21.53 28.15 7.86
CA PHE A 632 -21.21 29.36 7.11
C PHE A 632 -22.05 29.48 5.81
N LEU A 633 -22.31 28.38 5.11
CA LEU A 633 -23.13 28.34 3.90
C LEU A 633 -24.64 28.31 4.24
N THR A 634 -25.02 27.76 5.39
CA THR A 634 -26.40 27.80 5.92
C THR A 634 -26.72 29.17 6.54
N SER A 635 -25.73 30.01 6.87
CA SER A 635 -25.99 31.42 7.05
C SER A 635 -26.50 31.94 5.70
N GLN A 636 -27.81 32.00 5.60
CA GLN A 636 -28.60 32.28 4.38
C GLN A 636 -28.14 33.48 3.55
N LEU A 637 -27.18 34.23 4.03
CA LEU A 637 -26.66 35.45 3.43
C LEU A 637 -25.70 35.18 2.27
N LEU A 638 -24.72 34.25 2.40
CA LEU A 638 -23.73 34.02 1.35
C LEU A 638 -24.32 33.31 0.12
N LEU A 639 -25.09 32.25 0.35
CA LEU A 639 -25.71 31.50 -0.75
C LEU A 639 -26.76 32.37 -1.48
N LYS A 640 -27.54 33.16 -0.73
CA LYS A 640 -28.47 34.14 -1.30
C LYS A 640 -27.75 35.24 -2.08
N TRP A 641 -26.59 35.67 -1.58
CA TRP A 641 -25.79 36.70 -2.25
C TRP A 641 -25.12 36.14 -3.51
N LEU A 642 -24.48 34.95 -3.45
CA LEU A 642 -23.92 34.24 -4.60
C LEU A 642 -25.00 34.03 -5.71
N LEU A 643 -26.17 33.50 -5.33
CA LEU A 643 -27.28 33.28 -6.24
C LEU A 643 -27.76 34.59 -6.87
N ARG A 644 -27.90 35.68 -6.11
CA ARG A 644 -28.27 36.99 -6.65
C ARG A 644 -27.26 37.51 -7.67
N HIS A 645 -25.95 37.38 -7.40
CA HIS A 645 -24.92 37.89 -8.29
C HIS A 645 -24.74 37.02 -9.53
N VAL A 646 -24.80 35.70 -9.44
CA VAL A 646 -24.84 34.81 -10.59
C VAL A 646 -26.01 35.14 -11.51
N MET A 647 -27.19 35.43 -10.94
CA MET A 647 -28.40 35.84 -11.66
C MET A 647 -28.33 37.23 -12.27
N SER A 648 -27.68 38.19 -11.59
CA SER A 648 -27.52 39.54 -12.12
C SER A 648 -26.57 39.60 -13.31
N LEU A 649 -25.51 38.78 -13.29
CA LEU A 649 -24.54 38.64 -14.38
C LEU A 649 -25.14 37.97 -15.63
N GLN A 650 -26.15 37.13 -15.48
CA GLN A 650 -26.88 36.52 -16.61
C GLN A 650 -27.62 37.54 -17.45
N LYS A 651 -28.03 38.65 -16.85
CA LYS A 651 -28.76 39.73 -17.53
C LYS A 651 -27.85 40.75 -18.22
N GLN A 652 -26.58 40.77 -17.92
CA GLN A 652 -25.58 41.68 -18.52
C GLN A 652 -24.84 40.95 -19.65
N GLN A 653 -25.05 41.35 -20.90
CA GLN A 653 -24.41 40.76 -22.11
C GLN A 653 -22.91 41.10 -22.25
N GLY A 654 -22.21 41.39 -21.18
CA GLY A 654 -20.81 41.75 -21.19
C GLY A 654 -20.04 40.92 -20.14
N GLU A 655 -19.04 40.15 -20.59
CA GLU A 655 -18.02 39.45 -19.88
C GLU A 655 -18.40 38.09 -19.26
N SER A 656 -18.28 37.07 -20.09
CA SER A 656 -18.47 35.69 -19.81
C SER A 656 -17.54 35.09 -18.72
N TRP A 657 -16.39 35.73 -18.43
CA TRP A 657 -15.42 35.22 -17.43
C TRP A 657 -15.88 35.37 -15.99
N SER A 658 -16.41 36.55 -15.61
CA SER A 658 -16.93 36.78 -14.26
C SER A 658 -18.07 35.83 -13.92
N GLN A 659 -18.95 35.56 -14.88
CA GLN A 659 -20.02 34.58 -14.72
C GLN A 659 -19.46 33.17 -14.52
N SER A 660 -18.48 32.75 -15.33
CA SER A 660 -17.86 31.46 -15.24
C SER A 660 -17.22 31.23 -13.88
N GLN A 661 -16.51 32.22 -13.37
CA GLN A 661 -15.87 32.18 -12.07
C GLN A 661 -16.89 32.05 -10.93
N MET A 662 -17.96 32.79 -10.99
CA MET A 662 -19.06 32.72 -9.99
C MET A 662 -19.76 31.35 -10.00
N VAL A 663 -20.00 30.78 -11.18
CA VAL A 663 -20.57 29.43 -11.28
C VAL A 663 -19.60 28.35 -10.75
N CYS A 664 -18.31 28.47 -11.03
CA CYS A 664 -17.30 27.58 -10.48
C CYS A 664 -17.23 27.68 -8.94
N LEU A 665 -17.29 28.91 -8.40
CA LEU A 665 -17.32 29.14 -6.96
C LEU A 665 -18.58 28.51 -6.31
N LEU A 666 -19.73 28.71 -6.92
CA LEU A 666 -20.98 28.09 -6.47
C LEU A 666 -20.90 26.57 -6.51
N MET A 667 -20.40 26.02 -7.61
CA MET A 667 -20.17 24.56 -7.76
C MET A 667 -19.25 24.03 -6.64
N GLY A 668 -18.12 24.69 -6.41
CA GLY A 668 -17.18 24.32 -5.34
C GLY A 668 -17.85 24.33 -3.96
N CYS A 669 -18.61 25.38 -3.65
CA CYS A 669 -19.30 25.50 -2.37
C CYS A 669 -20.38 24.44 -2.16
N VAL A 670 -21.31 24.24 -3.13
CA VAL A 670 -22.46 23.36 -2.91
C VAL A 670 -22.18 21.88 -3.17
N CYS A 671 -21.28 21.57 -4.13
CA CYS A 671 -20.95 20.18 -4.43
C CYS A 671 -20.00 19.55 -3.40
N SER A 672 -19.27 20.32 -2.60
CA SER A 672 -18.43 19.79 -1.51
C SER A 672 -19.23 19.45 -0.24
N LEU A 673 -20.46 19.91 -0.10
CA LEU A 673 -21.28 19.67 1.09
C LEU A 673 -21.65 18.19 1.26
N PRO A 674 -21.68 17.66 2.51
CA PRO A 674 -22.23 16.34 2.79
C PRO A 674 -23.70 16.21 2.34
N ARG A 675 -24.16 14.97 2.08
CA ARG A 675 -25.55 14.71 1.65
C ARG A 675 -26.59 15.08 2.70
N SER A 676 -26.22 15.09 3.98
CA SER A 676 -27.09 15.46 5.10
C SER A 676 -27.39 16.95 5.16
N VAL A 677 -26.70 17.77 4.40
CA VAL A 677 -26.85 19.22 4.42
C VAL A 677 -27.92 19.66 3.43
N GLU A 678 -28.95 20.33 3.94
CA GLU A 678 -29.96 20.93 3.09
C GLU A 678 -29.47 22.24 2.49
N VAL A 679 -29.41 22.30 1.16
CA VAL A 679 -29.15 23.54 0.43
C VAL A 679 -30.43 24.34 0.31
N PRO A 680 -30.46 25.57 0.84
CA PRO A 680 -31.68 26.41 0.79
C PRO A 680 -32.14 26.67 -0.63
N ARG A 681 -33.46 26.53 -0.88
CA ARG A 681 -34.08 26.74 -2.21
C ARG A 681 -33.52 25.86 -3.31
N MET A 682 -33.21 24.60 -3.01
CA MET A 682 -32.58 23.64 -3.91
C MET A 682 -33.28 23.58 -5.29
N ASP A 683 -34.61 23.53 -5.31
CA ASP A 683 -35.36 23.40 -6.57
C ASP A 683 -35.20 24.64 -7.46
N HIS A 684 -35.17 25.84 -6.89
CA HIS A 684 -34.90 27.06 -7.61
C HIS A 684 -33.47 27.13 -8.14
N LEU A 685 -32.49 26.69 -7.33
CA LEU A 685 -31.07 26.56 -7.74
C LEU A 685 -30.93 25.60 -8.93
N LEU A 686 -31.54 24.42 -8.85
CA LEU A 686 -31.50 23.43 -9.93
C LEU A 686 -32.11 23.96 -11.23
N SER A 687 -33.26 24.61 -11.13
CA SER A 687 -33.90 25.25 -12.31
C SER A 687 -32.99 26.28 -12.98
N GLN A 688 -32.29 27.11 -12.19
CA GLN A 688 -31.35 28.11 -12.71
C GLN A 688 -30.08 27.47 -13.31
N LEU A 689 -29.52 26.46 -12.68
CA LEU A 689 -28.36 25.75 -13.22
C LEU A 689 -28.69 25.04 -14.54
N GLU A 690 -29.87 24.46 -14.63
CA GLU A 690 -30.41 23.87 -15.88
C GLU A 690 -30.55 24.93 -16.98
N GLU A 691 -31.14 26.06 -16.67
CA GLU A 691 -31.27 27.17 -17.61
C GLU A 691 -29.90 27.69 -18.07
N MET A 692 -28.98 27.93 -17.15
CA MET A 692 -27.61 28.36 -17.48
C MET A 692 -26.85 27.32 -18.33
N SER A 693 -27.06 26.04 -18.09
CA SER A 693 -26.46 24.98 -18.88
C SER A 693 -26.91 24.99 -20.34
N CYS A 694 -28.11 25.49 -20.62
CA CYS A 694 -28.70 25.51 -21.94
C CYS A 694 -28.67 26.88 -22.65
N THR A 695 -28.41 27.98 -21.92
CA THR A 695 -28.51 29.33 -22.47
C THR A 695 -27.19 30.12 -22.46
N CYS A 696 -26.21 29.75 -21.65
CA CYS A 696 -24.91 30.45 -21.60
C CYS A 696 -24.07 30.16 -22.83
N SER A 697 -23.56 31.18 -23.48
CA SER A 697 -22.71 31.06 -24.66
C SER A 697 -21.26 30.62 -24.33
N HIS A 698 -20.78 30.87 -23.12
CA HIS A 698 -19.41 30.59 -22.73
C HIS A 698 -19.23 29.11 -22.28
N PRO A 699 -18.32 28.36 -22.91
CA PRO A 699 -18.16 26.93 -22.65
C PRO A 699 -17.92 26.56 -21.17
N LEU A 700 -17.09 27.35 -20.47
CA LEU A 700 -16.80 27.10 -19.04
C LEU A 700 -18.06 27.36 -18.16
N SER A 701 -18.87 28.37 -18.49
CA SER A 701 -20.09 28.66 -17.74
C SER A 701 -21.12 27.55 -17.83
N TYR A 702 -21.50 27.12 -19.05
CA TYR A 702 -22.49 26.06 -19.20
C TYR A 702 -22.01 24.71 -18.74
N THR A 703 -20.71 24.39 -18.93
CA THR A 703 -20.14 23.15 -18.43
C THR A 703 -20.09 23.10 -16.90
N SER A 704 -19.72 24.21 -16.25
CA SER A 704 -19.69 24.27 -14.78
C SER A 704 -21.09 24.24 -14.17
N ALA A 705 -22.05 24.86 -14.82
CA ALA A 705 -23.47 24.78 -14.44
C ALA A 705 -24.00 23.34 -14.56
N ALA A 706 -23.70 22.65 -15.66
CA ALA A 706 -24.06 21.23 -15.86
C ALA A 706 -23.43 20.32 -14.82
N LYS A 707 -22.15 20.53 -14.48
CA LYS A 707 -21.44 19.79 -13.42
C LYS A 707 -22.06 20.04 -12.04
N CYS A 708 -22.38 21.30 -11.73
CA CYS A 708 -23.01 21.67 -10.47
C CYS A 708 -24.39 21.03 -10.33
N PHE A 709 -25.20 21.10 -11.40
CA PHE A 709 -26.50 20.44 -11.47
C PHE A 709 -26.39 18.93 -11.23
N ALA A 710 -25.48 18.26 -11.95
CA ALA A 710 -25.26 16.83 -11.83
C ALA A 710 -24.79 16.42 -10.43
N GLY A 711 -23.89 17.19 -9.81
CA GLY A 711 -23.42 16.97 -8.44
C GLY A 711 -24.55 17.05 -7.42
N LEU A 712 -25.46 18.01 -7.56
CA LEU A 712 -26.64 18.15 -6.69
C LEU A 712 -27.67 17.04 -6.94
N VAL A 713 -27.94 16.69 -8.20
CA VAL A 713 -28.82 15.56 -8.58
C VAL A 713 -28.31 14.24 -8.00
N ASN A 714 -27.01 13.99 -8.02
CA ASN A 714 -26.44 12.77 -7.44
C ASN A 714 -26.68 12.67 -5.92
N LYS A 715 -26.71 13.79 -5.22
CA LYS A 715 -26.88 13.84 -3.75
C LYS A 715 -28.33 13.82 -3.30
N ARG A 716 -29.28 14.17 -4.16
CA ARG A 716 -30.71 14.25 -3.82
C ARG A 716 -31.26 12.87 -3.45
N ALA A 717 -32.16 12.82 -2.47
CA ALA A 717 -32.82 11.58 -2.05
C ALA A 717 -33.59 10.94 -3.23
N GLN A 718 -33.59 9.61 -3.28
CA GLN A 718 -34.33 8.86 -4.29
C GLN A 718 -35.84 8.95 -4.02
N GLY A 719 -36.63 9.14 -5.05
CA GLY A 719 -38.10 9.24 -4.97
C GLY A 719 -38.70 10.03 -6.11
N ASP A 720 -40.03 10.14 -6.13
CA ASP A 720 -40.85 10.77 -7.22
C ASP A 720 -40.41 12.19 -7.54
N SER A 721 -39.94 12.96 -6.56
CA SER A 721 -39.46 14.33 -6.76
C SER A 721 -38.20 14.39 -7.63
N LEU A 722 -37.26 13.45 -7.39
CA LEU A 722 -36.05 13.32 -8.21
C LEU A 722 -36.40 12.81 -9.60
N ASP A 723 -37.22 11.79 -9.70
CA ASP A 723 -37.67 11.21 -10.99
C ASP A 723 -38.39 12.23 -11.86
N GLY A 724 -39.27 13.01 -11.28
CA GLY A 724 -39.97 14.12 -11.97
C GLY A 724 -38.99 15.18 -12.47
N LEU A 725 -37.99 15.57 -11.66
CA LEU A 725 -36.97 16.53 -12.08
C LEU A 725 -36.17 15.98 -13.26
N ILE A 726 -35.70 14.76 -13.18
CA ILE A 726 -34.90 14.12 -14.24
C ILE A 726 -35.72 14.00 -15.53
N GLN A 727 -36.96 13.56 -15.45
CA GLN A 727 -37.87 13.45 -16.63
C GLN A 727 -38.11 14.78 -17.31
N ASN A 728 -38.31 15.87 -16.54
CA ASN A 728 -38.46 17.20 -17.08
C ASN A 728 -37.19 17.70 -17.75
N THR A 729 -36.02 17.51 -17.11
CA THR A 729 -34.72 17.83 -17.71
C THR A 729 -34.47 17.01 -18.99
N MET A 730 -34.82 15.72 -19.01
CA MET A 730 -34.70 14.88 -20.21
C MET A 730 -35.59 15.39 -21.36
N LYS A 731 -36.85 15.78 -21.08
CA LYS A 731 -37.75 16.35 -22.12
C LYS A 731 -37.13 17.62 -22.71
N ARG A 732 -36.64 18.52 -21.89
CA ARG A 732 -35.97 19.76 -22.34
C ARG A 732 -34.74 19.44 -23.18
N VAL A 733 -33.83 18.62 -22.68
CA VAL A 733 -32.59 18.22 -23.36
C VAL A 733 -32.93 17.60 -24.73
N CYS A 734 -33.88 16.67 -24.81
CA CYS A 734 -34.26 16.06 -26.07
C CYS A 734 -34.80 17.11 -27.08
N SER A 735 -35.61 18.06 -26.62
CA SER A 735 -36.10 19.15 -27.47
C SER A 735 -34.96 20.05 -27.98
N GLU A 736 -33.97 20.36 -27.14
CA GLU A 736 -32.83 21.21 -27.51
C GLU A 736 -31.78 20.47 -28.37
N LEU A 737 -31.66 19.17 -28.24
CA LEU A 737 -30.81 18.34 -29.12
C LEU A 737 -31.32 18.29 -30.56
N ASP A 738 -32.61 18.46 -30.75
CA ASP A 738 -33.25 18.53 -32.10
C ASP A 738 -33.21 19.96 -32.68
N SER A 739 -32.61 20.94 -31.98
CA SER A 739 -32.50 22.33 -32.46
C SER A 739 -31.62 22.45 -33.72
N ALA A 740 -31.90 23.43 -34.52
CA ALA A 740 -31.06 23.78 -35.70
C ALA A 740 -29.72 24.44 -35.30
N SER A 741 -29.59 24.93 -34.06
CA SER A 741 -28.39 25.60 -33.57
C SER A 741 -27.38 24.60 -33.00
N SER A 742 -26.21 24.52 -33.61
CA SER A 742 -25.09 23.67 -33.14
C SER A 742 -24.66 23.97 -31.68
N SER A 743 -24.66 25.24 -31.30
CA SER A 743 -24.29 25.67 -29.95
C SER A 743 -25.31 25.20 -28.90
N VAL A 744 -26.60 25.29 -29.18
CA VAL A 744 -27.68 24.81 -28.32
C VAL A 744 -27.58 23.28 -28.14
N ARG A 745 -27.36 22.56 -29.24
CA ARG A 745 -27.18 21.10 -29.22
C ARG A 745 -25.99 20.68 -28.36
N THR A 746 -24.85 21.37 -28.47
CA THR A 746 -23.66 21.11 -27.68
C THR A 746 -23.88 21.34 -26.17
N GLN A 747 -24.61 22.41 -25.83
CA GLN A 747 -24.97 22.75 -24.46
C GLN A 747 -25.90 21.70 -23.85
N ALA A 748 -26.96 21.36 -24.55
CA ALA A 748 -27.91 20.33 -24.13
C ALA A 748 -27.23 18.96 -24.00
N PHE A 749 -26.33 18.62 -24.93
CA PHE A 749 -25.52 17.41 -24.87
C PHE A 749 -24.63 17.39 -23.62
N THR A 750 -23.97 18.50 -23.30
CA THR A 750 -23.11 18.61 -22.11
C THR A 750 -23.90 18.39 -20.82
N LEU A 751 -25.09 18.98 -20.70
CA LEU A 751 -25.97 18.75 -19.56
C LEU A 751 -26.40 17.29 -19.47
N MET A 752 -26.80 16.69 -20.58
CA MET A 752 -27.23 15.29 -20.66
C MET A 752 -26.15 14.34 -20.14
N ILE A 753 -24.91 14.51 -20.57
CA ILE A 753 -23.79 13.60 -20.18
C ILE A 753 -23.47 13.72 -18.71
N TRP A 754 -23.44 14.91 -18.13
CA TRP A 754 -23.19 15.08 -16.71
C TRP A 754 -24.31 14.50 -15.84
N VAL A 755 -25.56 14.69 -16.24
CA VAL A 755 -26.71 14.06 -15.57
C VAL A 755 -26.65 12.53 -15.70
N ALA A 756 -26.34 12.01 -16.88
CA ALA A 756 -26.18 10.58 -17.11
C ALA A 756 -25.09 9.99 -16.19
N LYS A 757 -23.96 10.68 -16.07
CA LYS A 757 -22.88 10.26 -15.13
C LYS A 757 -23.35 10.26 -13.68
N ALA A 758 -24.05 11.29 -13.24
CA ALA A 758 -24.58 11.40 -11.89
C ALA A 758 -25.51 10.24 -11.53
N LEU A 759 -26.39 9.85 -12.45
CA LEU A 759 -27.35 8.76 -12.28
C LEU A 759 -26.69 7.39 -12.39
N LEU A 760 -25.73 7.24 -13.30
CA LEU A 760 -24.95 6.01 -13.48
C LEU A 760 -24.21 5.65 -12.19
N HIS A 761 -23.54 6.62 -11.57
CA HIS A 761 -22.76 6.39 -10.34
C HIS A 761 -23.62 5.81 -9.21
N ARG A 762 -24.89 6.19 -9.11
CA ARG A 762 -25.80 5.75 -8.03
C ARG A 762 -26.76 4.61 -8.43
N TYR A 763 -26.60 4.03 -9.62
CA TYR A 763 -27.49 2.98 -10.18
C TYR A 763 -28.95 3.42 -10.32
N HIS A 764 -29.18 4.68 -10.71
CA HIS A 764 -30.55 5.16 -10.90
C HIS A 764 -31.17 4.57 -12.19
N PRO A 765 -32.42 4.08 -12.16
CA PRO A 765 -33.05 3.42 -13.34
C PRO A 765 -33.09 4.31 -14.60
N LEU A 766 -33.33 5.59 -14.43
CA LEU A 766 -33.39 6.57 -15.54
C LEU A 766 -32.03 6.79 -16.24
N SER A 767 -30.93 6.28 -15.67
CA SER A 767 -29.63 6.32 -16.36
C SER A 767 -29.62 5.57 -17.68
N THR A 768 -30.41 4.50 -17.80
CA THR A 768 -30.55 3.72 -19.04
C THR A 768 -31.14 4.52 -20.18
N ALA A 769 -32.20 5.31 -19.91
CA ALA A 769 -32.83 6.16 -20.94
C ALA A 769 -31.86 7.22 -21.49
N LEU A 770 -31.05 7.85 -20.63
CA LEU A 770 -30.02 8.80 -21.07
C LEU A 770 -28.88 8.10 -21.83
N THR A 771 -28.50 6.89 -21.44
CA THR A 771 -27.51 6.09 -22.16
C THR A 771 -28.01 5.66 -23.53
N ASP A 772 -29.27 5.24 -23.64
CA ASP A 772 -29.90 4.91 -24.93
C ASP A 772 -29.97 6.13 -25.88
N LYS A 773 -30.24 7.32 -25.34
CA LYS A 773 -30.16 8.56 -26.12
C LYS A 773 -28.72 8.83 -26.57
N LEU A 774 -27.73 8.61 -25.73
CA LEU A 774 -26.32 8.74 -26.10
C LEU A 774 -25.93 7.77 -27.24
N PHE A 775 -26.41 6.54 -27.22
CA PHE A 775 -26.22 5.60 -28.32
C PHE A 775 -26.80 6.10 -29.64
N SER A 776 -28.01 6.68 -29.59
CA SER A 776 -28.62 7.24 -30.78
C SER A 776 -27.83 8.42 -31.37
N LEU A 777 -27.07 9.12 -30.56
CA LEU A 777 -26.23 10.26 -30.98
C LEU A 777 -24.90 9.82 -31.60
N LEU A 778 -24.48 8.57 -31.49
CA LEU A 778 -23.28 8.07 -32.18
C LEU A 778 -23.40 8.14 -33.71
N ASP A 779 -24.62 8.07 -34.25
CA ASP A 779 -24.92 8.20 -35.67
C ASP A 779 -25.15 9.64 -36.11
N ASP A 780 -25.15 10.60 -35.18
CA ASP A 780 -25.28 12.01 -35.50
C ASP A 780 -24.04 12.57 -36.21
N ALA A 781 -24.21 13.41 -37.18
CA ALA A 781 -23.13 13.94 -38.01
C ALA A 781 -22.22 14.89 -37.24
N GLU A 782 -22.77 15.64 -36.29
CA GLU A 782 -22.08 16.68 -35.53
C GLU A 782 -21.70 16.19 -34.11
N LEU A 783 -22.62 15.57 -33.40
CA LEU A 783 -22.44 15.13 -32.02
C LEU A 783 -21.82 13.74 -31.90
N GLY A 784 -21.76 12.94 -32.98
CA GLY A 784 -21.24 11.57 -32.95
C GLY A 784 -19.83 11.42 -32.35
N PRO A 785 -18.84 12.22 -32.77
CA PRO A 785 -17.50 12.20 -32.17
C PRO A 785 -17.51 12.57 -30.69
N MET A 786 -18.31 13.58 -30.29
CA MET A 786 -18.47 13.98 -28.89
C MET A 786 -19.17 12.88 -28.05
N ALA A 787 -20.17 12.23 -28.64
CA ALA A 787 -20.84 11.09 -28.02
C ALA A 787 -19.86 9.95 -27.76
N ALA A 788 -18.97 9.61 -28.69
CA ALA A 788 -17.94 8.62 -28.53
C ALA A 788 -16.94 8.96 -27.39
N ASP A 789 -16.52 10.23 -27.31
CA ASP A 789 -15.65 10.72 -26.23
C ASP A 789 -16.33 10.67 -24.86
N SER A 790 -17.64 10.89 -24.80
CA SER A 790 -18.42 10.92 -23.57
C SER A 790 -18.43 9.59 -22.82
N PHE A 791 -18.23 8.45 -23.49
CA PHE A 791 -18.07 7.16 -22.84
C PHE A 791 -16.83 7.13 -21.92
N SER A 792 -15.73 7.81 -22.32
CA SER A 792 -14.58 8.00 -21.42
C SER A 792 -14.95 8.86 -20.21
N LEU A 793 -15.74 9.93 -20.40
CA LEU A 793 -16.19 10.79 -19.31
C LEU A 793 -17.09 10.03 -18.32
N LEU A 794 -18.02 9.21 -18.80
CA LEU A 794 -18.91 8.41 -17.94
C LEU A 794 -18.14 7.42 -17.08
N MET A 795 -17.07 6.83 -17.62
CA MET A 795 -16.27 5.80 -16.98
C MET A 795 -15.09 6.34 -16.14
N SER A 796 -14.73 7.61 -16.29
CA SER A 796 -13.60 8.24 -15.57
C SER A 796 -14.04 8.83 -14.24
N ASP A 797 -13.08 8.94 -13.31
CA ASP A 797 -13.27 9.74 -12.11
C ASP A 797 -13.30 11.24 -12.49
N SER A 798 -14.12 12.00 -11.80
CA SER A 798 -14.16 13.46 -11.93
C SER A 798 -13.39 14.09 -10.79
N VAL A 799 -12.60 15.11 -11.10
CA VAL A 799 -11.73 15.77 -10.10
C VAL A 799 -12.50 16.76 -9.25
N ASP A 800 -13.45 17.45 -9.84
CA ASP A 800 -14.16 18.61 -9.28
C ASP A 800 -15.56 18.30 -8.75
N VAL A 801 -16.27 17.34 -9.33
CA VAL A 801 -17.61 16.92 -8.88
C VAL A 801 -17.77 15.40 -9.05
N LEU A 802 -18.81 14.81 -8.50
CA LEU A 802 -19.14 13.39 -8.66
C LEU A 802 -17.98 12.47 -8.28
N ASN A 803 -17.24 12.83 -7.25
CA ASN A 803 -16.19 12.01 -6.63
C ASN A 803 -16.50 11.79 -5.14
N ARG A 804 -15.74 10.91 -4.49
CA ARG A 804 -15.93 10.62 -3.06
C ARG A 804 -15.66 11.83 -2.19
N ALA A 805 -14.74 12.67 -2.64
CA ALA A 805 -14.37 13.92 -2.01
C ALA A 805 -15.55 14.90 -1.93
N CYS A 806 -16.34 14.96 -2.94
CA CYS A 806 -17.59 15.75 -2.96
C CYS A 806 -18.77 15.00 -2.33
N HIS A 807 -18.57 13.96 -1.54
CA HIS A 807 -19.62 13.14 -0.93
C HIS A 807 -20.66 12.60 -1.92
N ALA A 808 -20.25 12.34 -3.16
CA ALA A 808 -21.13 11.79 -4.17
C ALA A 808 -21.50 10.31 -3.88
N ASP A 809 -22.68 9.89 -4.33
CA ASP A 809 -23.10 8.51 -4.29
C ASP A 809 -22.49 7.76 -5.47
N ILE A 810 -21.41 7.01 -5.20
CA ILE A 810 -20.69 6.24 -6.21
C ILE A 810 -20.64 4.78 -5.81
N ARG A 811 -21.35 3.94 -6.55
CA ARG A 811 -21.37 2.50 -6.36
C ARG A 811 -20.08 1.88 -6.90
N ILE A 812 -19.49 0.96 -6.14
CA ILE A 812 -18.14 0.40 -6.43
C ILE A 812 -18.07 -0.25 -7.82
N MET A 813 -19.10 -0.98 -8.24
CA MET A 813 -19.11 -1.77 -9.47
C MET A 813 -19.76 -1.06 -10.67
N TYR A 814 -19.94 0.28 -10.66
CA TYR A 814 -20.70 0.98 -11.71
C TYR A 814 -20.07 0.82 -13.11
N ARG A 815 -18.73 0.74 -13.19
CA ARG A 815 -18.01 0.58 -14.47
C ARG A 815 -18.26 -0.78 -15.10
N GLN A 816 -18.11 -1.86 -14.30
CA GLN A 816 -18.34 -3.22 -14.76
C GLN A 816 -19.80 -3.42 -15.18
N ARG A 817 -20.72 -2.92 -14.39
CA ARG A 817 -22.15 -2.95 -14.71
C ARG A 817 -22.46 -2.21 -16.01
N PHE A 818 -21.95 -1.00 -16.16
CA PHE A 818 -22.13 -0.22 -17.39
C PHE A 818 -21.59 -0.93 -18.62
N PHE A 819 -20.42 -1.56 -18.52
CA PHE A 819 -19.84 -2.35 -19.59
C PHE A 819 -20.71 -3.57 -19.93
N SER A 820 -21.11 -4.35 -18.94
CA SER A 820 -21.95 -5.53 -19.12
C SER A 820 -23.29 -5.22 -19.80
N GLU A 821 -23.93 -4.09 -19.42
CA GLU A 821 -25.22 -3.68 -19.97
C GLU A 821 -25.11 -3.11 -21.41
N ASN A 822 -23.93 -2.57 -21.80
CA ASN A 822 -23.81 -1.77 -23.01
C ASN A 822 -22.82 -2.31 -24.07
N SER A 823 -21.90 -3.21 -23.72
CA SER A 823 -20.93 -3.75 -24.68
C SER A 823 -21.57 -4.42 -25.89
N ALA A 824 -22.59 -5.23 -25.67
CA ALA A 824 -23.35 -5.87 -26.73
C ALA A 824 -24.06 -4.86 -27.65
N LYS A 825 -24.61 -3.78 -27.09
CA LYS A 825 -25.25 -2.69 -27.87
C LYS A 825 -24.23 -1.97 -28.77
N LEU A 826 -23.02 -1.71 -28.28
CA LEU A 826 -21.94 -1.11 -29.08
C LEU A 826 -21.50 -1.99 -30.23
N VAL A 827 -21.33 -3.28 -29.98
CA VAL A 827 -20.96 -4.26 -31.01
C VAL A 827 -22.04 -4.37 -32.08
N GLN A 828 -23.30 -4.46 -31.66
CA GLN A 828 -24.45 -4.51 -32.58
C GLN A 828 -24.56 -3.20 -33.39
N GLY A 829 -24.44 -2.03 -32.73
CA GLY A 829 -24.45 -0.72 -33.37
C GLY A 829 -23.32 -0.60 -34.41
N PHE A 830 -22.10 -1.02 -34.08
CA PHE A 830 -20.97 -1.06 -35.00
C PHE A 830 -21.27 -1.90 -36.26
N ASN A 831 -21.87 -3.10 -36.09
CA ASN A 831 -22.18 -3.97 -37.20
C ASN A 831 -23.22 -3.38 -38.14
N ASN A 832 -24.19 -2.65 -37.58
CA ASN A 832 -25.31 -2.04 -38.33
C ASN A 832 -25.00 -0.65 -38.89
N ALA A 833 -23.95 0.02 -38.35
CA ALA A 833 -23.63 1.41 -38.74
C ALA A 833 -23.04 1.50 -40.16
N PRO A 834 -23.31 2.62 -40.89
CA PRO A 834 -22.62 2.96 -42.12
C PRO A 834 -21.11 3.12 -41.88
N GLN A 835 -20.30 2.85 -42.91
CA GLN A 835 -18.84 2.87 -42.81
C GLN A 835 -18.27 4.16 -42.21
N GLU A 836 -18.91 5.31 -42.52
CA GLU A 836 -18.49 6.62 -42.01
C GLU A 836 -18.71 6.80 -40.51
N LYS A 837 -19.65 6.06 -39.91
CA LYS A 837 -20.01 6.16 -38.48
C LYS A 837 -19.34 5.10 -37.60
N LYS A 838 -18.82 4.06 -38.20
CA LYS A 838 -18.08 2.98 -37.48
C LYS A 838 -16.98 3.46 -36.55
N PRO A 839 -16.17 4.51 -36.91
CA PRO A 839 -15.14 5.03 -36.01
C PRO A 839 -15.68 5.49 -34.64
N ASN A 840 -16.89 6.07 -34.58
CA ASN A 840 -17.50 6.50 -33.33
C ASN A 840 -17.78 5.32 -32.38
N TYR A 841 -18.29 4.21 -32.90
CA TYR A 841 -18.53 2.99 -32.14
C TYR A 841 -17.24 2.35 -31.64
N LEU A 842 -16.19 2.29 -32.48
CA LEU A 842 -14.87 1.77 -32.10
C LEU A 842 -14.23 2.63 -31.00
N LYS A 843 -14.34 3.96 -31.13
CA LYS A 843 -13.82 4.89 -30.14
C LYS A 843 -14.58 4.75 -28.81
N ALA A 844 -15.90 4.66 -28.84
CA ALA A 844 -16.72 4.45 -27.65
C ALA A 844 -16.35 3.14 -26.93
N LEU A 845 -16.21 2.04 -27.69
CA LEU A 845 -15.81 0.74 -27.15
C LEU A 845 -14.43 0.80 -26.50
N SER A 846 -13.42 1.36 -27.19
CA SER A 846 -12.07 1.53 -26.67
C SER A 846 -12.05 2.38 -25.39
N ASN A 847 -12.85 3.44 -25.35
CA ASN A 847 -12.98 4.33 -24.20
C ASN A 847 -13.58 3.61 -22.98
N ILE A 848 -14.55 2.73 -23.16
CA ILE A 848 -15.13 1.94 -22.07
C ILE A 848 -14.12 0.92 -21.58
N VAL A 849 -13.53 0.13 -22.46
CA VAL A 849 -12.60 -0.95 -22.09
C VAL A 849 -11.36 -0.40 -21.37
N ASN A 850 -10.83 0.75 -21.84
CA ASN A 850 -9.66 1.41 -21.23
C ASN A 850 -9.89 1.81 -19.75
N LYS A 851 -11.12 1.98 -19.30
CA LYS A 851 -11.47 2.42 -17.94
C LYS A 851 -11.93 1.28 -17.01
N LEU A 852 -11.96 0.06 -17.51
CA LEU A 852 -12.26 -1.11 -16.68
C LEU A 852 -11.08 -1.52 -15.80
N PRO A 853 -11.32 -2.18 -14.66
CA PRO A 853 -10.27 -2.82 -13.89
C PRO A 853 -9.49 -3.85 -14.73
N LYS A 854 -8.18 -3.96 -14.51
CA LYS A 854 -7.29 -4.84 -15.31
C LYS A 854 -7.78 -6.29 -15.43
N GLN A 855 -8.26 -6.86 -14.34
CA GLN A 855 -8.79 -8.23 -14.34
C GLN A 855 -9.99 -8.40 -15.28
N VAL A 856 -10.91 -7.43 -15.29
CA VAL A 856 -12.08 -7.43 -16.18
C VAL A 856 -11.65 -7.22 -17.64
N GLN A 857 -10.68 -6.33 -17.88
CA GLN A 857 -10.11 -6.14 -19.23
C GLN A 857 -9.56 -7.45 -19.78
N VAL A 858 -8.75 -8.18 -19.03
CA VAL A 858 -8.16 -9.46 -19.45
C VAL A 858 -9.23 -10.51 -19.75
N THR A 859 -10.31 -10.56 -18.96
CA THR A 859 -11.41 -11.51 -19.15
C THR A 859 -12.24 -11.20 -20.40
N GLU A 860 -12.54 -9.93 -20.65
CA GLU A 860 -13.46 -9.49 -21.72
C GLU A 860 -12.73 -9.25 -23.06
N LEU A 861 -11.44 -8.99 -23.02
CA LEU A 861 -10.64 -8.67 -24.20
C LEU A 861 -10.71 -9.71 -25.32
N PRO A 862 -10.67 -11.04 -25.04
CA PRO A 862 -10.70 -12.05 -26.10
C PRO A 862 -11.92 -11.92 -27.02
N ALA A 863 -13.08 -11.58 -26.46
CA ALA A 863 -14.32 -11.38 -27.22
C ALA A 863 -14.33 -10.12 -28.09
N LEU A 864 -13.57 -9.10 -27.70
CA LEU A 864 -13.52 -7.78 -28.35
C LEU A 864 -12.26 -7.57 -29.20
N LEU A 865 -11.34 -8.52 -29.20
CA LEU A 865 -10.02 -8.35 -29.79
C LEU A 865 -10.06 -8.03 -31.32
N SER A 866 -10.94 -8.67 -32.05
CA SER A 866 -11.11 -8.44 -33.49
C SER A 866 -11.52 -6.99 -33.77
N LEU A 867 -12.43 -6.43 -32.98
CA LEU A 867 -12.89 -5.03 -33.10
C LEU A 867 -11.79 -4.04 -32.70
N LEU A 868 -11.03 -4.33 -31.66
CA LEU A 868 -9.90 -3.50 -31.25
C LEU A 868 -8.77 -3.52 -32.30
N LEU A 869 -8.50 -4.65 -32.94
CA LEU A 869 -7.56 -4.73 -34.05
C LEU A 869 -8.06 -3.97 -35.27
N GLU A 870 -9.37 -3.97 -35.54
CA GLU A 870 -9.95 -3.15 -36.59
C GLU A 870 -9.84 -1.66 -36.27
N ALA A 871 -10.03 -1.26 -35.02
CA ALA A 871 -9.84 0.09 -34.53
C ALA A 871 -8.42 0.64 -34.74
N LEU A 872 -7.39 -0.20 -34.64
CA LEU A 872 -6.00 0.18 -34.98
C LEU A 872 -5.82 0.50 -36.46
N SER A 873 -6.63 -0.06 -37.34
CA SER A 873 -6.60 0.19 -38.80
C SER A 873 -7.47 1.40 -39.22
N CYS A 874 -8.25 1.96 -38.28
CA CYS A 874 -9.09 3.12 -38.54
C CYS A 874 -8.23 4.35 -38.85
N PRO A 875 -8.59 5.21 -39.82
CA PRO A 875 -7.84 6.43 -40.13
C PRO A 875 -7.91 7.52 -39.03
N ASP A 876 -8.85 7.43 -38.12
CA ASP A 876 -9.00 8.38 -37.00
C ASP A 876 -7.91 8.16 -35.95
N GLN A 877 -7.05 9.17 -35.76
CA GLN A 877 -5.93 9.16 -34.82
C GLN A 877 -6.39 9.04 -33.37
N ALA A 878 -7.55 9.59 -33.01
CA ALA A 878 -8.09 9.51 -31.66
C ALA A 878 -8.54 8.07 -31.33
N VAL A 879 -9.15 7.39 -32.30
CA VAL A 879 -9.50 5.97 -32.17
C VAL A 879 -8.24 5.11 -32.01
N GLN A 880 -7.23 5.33 -32.84
CA GLN A 880 -5.95 4.61 -32.76
C GLN A 880 -5.29 4.79 -31.41
N LEU A 881 -5.22 6.03 -30.91
CA LEU A 881 -4.58 6.34 -29.62
C LEU A 881 -5.34 5.74 -28.43
N SER A 882 -6.68 5.85 -28.42
CA SER A 882 -7.53 5.25 -27.38
C SER A 882 -7.37 3.72 -27.35
N THR A 883 -7.30 3.08 -28.52
CA THR A 883 -7.13 1.63 -28.66
C THR A 883 -5.74 1.17 -28.21
N LEU A 884 -4.69 1.89 -28.59
CA LEU A 884 -3.30 1.60 -28.12
C LEU A 884 -3.21 1.71 -26.59
N SER A 885 -3.81 2.74 -26.02
CA SER A 885 -3.87 2.91 -24.55
C SER A 885 -4.63 1.79 -23.85
N CYS A 886 -5.67 1.23 -24.51
CA CYS A 886 -6.41 0.09 -24.00
C CYS A 886 -5.58 -1.21 -24.06
N LEU A 887 -4.83 -1.42 -25.16
CA LEU A 887 -4.05 -2.64 -25.37
C LEU A 887 -2.76 -2.67 -24.52
N GLN A 888 -2.10 -1.55 -24.33
CA GLN A 888 -0.79 -1.48 -23.64
C GLN A 888 -0.76 -2.20 -22.26
N PRO A 889 -1.71 -2.01 -21.35
CA PRO A 889 -1.71 -2.71 -20.06
C PRO A 889 -1.87 -4.23 -20.18
N VAL A 890 -2.58 -4.69 -21.23
CA VAL A 890 -2.87 -6.10 -21.46
C VAL A 890 -1.70 -6.83 -22.12
N LEU A 891 -0.85 -6.08 -22.85
CA LEU A 891 0.38 -6.62 -23.46
C LEU A 891 1.46 -6.96 -22.41
N ILE A 892 1.33 -6.51 -21.17
CA ILE A 892 2.28 -6.85 -20.09
C ILE A 892 2.05 -8.28 -19.61
N ASP A 893 0.77 -8.74 -19.58
CA ASP A 893 0.37 -10.11 -19.22
C ASP A 893 -0.68 -10.60 -20.24
N PRO A 894 -0.22 -11.10 -21.40
CA PRO A 894 -1.10 -11.33 -22.53
C PRO A 894 -1.94 -12.60 -22.37
N PRO A 895 -3.27 -12.52 -22.58
CA PRO A 895 -4.12 -13.70 -22.65
C PRO A 895 -3.79 -14.51 -23.91
N SER A 896 -4.01 -15.82 -23.84
CA SER A 896 -3.74 -16.76 -24.95
C SER A 896 -4.42 -16.37 -26.28
N ALA A 897 -5.61 -15.78 -26.22
CA ALA A 897 -6.33 -15.28 -27.40
C ALA A 897 -5.58 -14.18 -28.14
N LEU A 898 -4.83 -13.34 -27.43
CA LEU A 898 -4.00 -12.28 -28.01
C LEU A 898 -2.78 -12.86 -28.70
N ILE A 899 -2.17 -13.90 -28.12
CA ILE A 899 -1.03 -14.61 -28.71
C ILE A 899 -1.43 -15.27 -30.04
N LEU A 900 -2.61 -15.84 -30.13
CA LEU A 900 -3.15 -16.42 -31.36
C LEU A 900 -3.32 -15.40 -32.51
N GLN A 901 -3.48 -14.11 -32.20
CA GLN A 901 -3.62 -13.05 -33.18
C GLN A 901 -2.37 -12.14 -33.29
N LEU A 902 -1.23 -12.63 -32.84
CA LEU A 902 0.01 -11.86 -32.75
C LEU A 902 0.49 -11.31 -34.09
N GLU A 903 0.35 -12.09 -35.19
CA GLU A 903 0.67 -11.64 -36.55
C GLU A 903 -0.12 -10.39 -36.95
N ALA A 904 -1.42 -10.39 -36.74
CA ALA A 904 -2.31 -9.26 -37.05
C ALA A 904 -1.97 -8.05 -36.18
N LEU A 905 -1.73 -8.27 -34.87
CA LEU A 905 -1.34 -7.22 -33.93
C LEU A 905 -0.02 -6.55 -34.31
N VAL A 906 1.05 -7.34 -34.48
CA VAL A 906 2.37 -6.82 -34.86
C VAL A 906 2.33 -6.07 -36.18
N SER A 907 1.60 -6.59 -37.18
CA SER A 907 1.47 -5.93 -38.49
C SER A 907 0.85 -4.53 -38.36
N ARG A 908 -0.22 -4.40 -37.56
CA ARG A 908 -0.88 -3.12 -37.33
C ARG A 908 -0.04 -2.15 -36.50
N LEU A 909 0.60 -2.65 -35.42
CA LEU A 909 1.50 -1.82 -34.61
C LEU A 909 2.64 -1.26 -35.46
N LEU A 910 3.27 -2.07 -36.31
CA LEU A 910 4.35 -1.62 -37.18
C LEU A 910 3.86 -0.56 -38.20
N ALA A 911 2.65 -0.71 -38.71
CA ALA A 911 2.05 0.30 -39.61
C ALA A 911 1.89 1.66 -38.89
N LEU A 912 1.45 1.65 -37.63
CA LEU A 912 1.23 2.84 -36.81
C LEU A 912 2.53 3.57 -36.42
N THR A 913 3.70 2.95 -36.48
CA THR A 913 4.99 3.62 -36.25
C THR A 913 5.26 4.73 -37.29
N SER A 914 4.56 4.73 -38.40
CA SER A 914 4.62 5.73 -39.47
C SER A 914 3.45 6.73 -39.48
N SER A 915 2.59 6.71 -38.45
CA SER A 915 1.45 7.62 -38.29
C SER A 915 1.89 9.10 -38.33
N PRO A 916 1.12 10.01 -38.95
CA PRO A 916 1.41 11.44 -38.92
C PRO A 916 1.40 12.00 -37.48
N ALA A 917 0.58 11.44 -36.57
CA ALA A 917 0.50 11.85 -35.18
C ALA A 917 1.68 11.31 -34.34
N MET A 918 2.42 12.19 -33.70
CA MET A 918 3.55 11.83 -32.83
C MET A 918 3.10 10.89 -31.69
N ASN A 919 1.99 11.17 -31.04
CA ASN A 919 1.50 10.39 -29.91
C ASN A 919 1.13 8.95 -30.31
N VAL A 920 0.56 8.77 -31.51
CA VAL A 920 0.25 7.44 -32.04
C VAL A 920 1.54 6.64 -32.31
N ARG A 921 2.58 7.29 -32.88
CA ARG A 921 3.89 6.64 -33.07
C ARG A 921 4.50 6.20 -31.75
N ILE A 922 4.49 7.06 -30.72
CA ILE A 922 5.02 6.74 -29.39
C ILE A 922 4.23 5.57 -28.77
N ALA A 923 2.90 5.66 -28.72
CA ALA A 923 2.08 4.61 -28.13
C ALA A 923 2.23 3.26 -28.85
N SER A 924 2.37 3.29 -30.20
CA SER A 924 2.64 2.08 -30.97
C SER A 924 4.01 1.46 -30.62
N LEU A 925 5.06 2.28 -30.46
CA LEU A 925 6.38 1.82 -30.04
C LEU A 925 6.38 1.25 -28.63
N CYS A 926 5.65 1.85 -27.69
CA CYS A 926 5.43 1.30 -26.34
C CYS A 926 4.75 -0.08 -26.40
N CYS A 927 3.74 -0.25 -27.26
CA CYS A 927 3.10 -1.56 -27.46
C CYS A 927 4.06 -2.58 -28.10
N ILE A 928 4.87 -2.19 -29.07
CA ILE A 928 5.89 -3.05 -29.68
C ILE A 928 6.92 -3.47 -28.63
N HIS A 929 7.35 -2.56 -27.77
CA HIS A 929 8.23 -2.87 -26.64
C HIS A 929 7.58 -3.88 -25.70
N ALA A 930 6.30 -3.72 -25.34
CA ALA A 930 5.59 -4.68 -24.49
C ALA A 930 5.50 -6.07 -25.11
N VAL A 931 5.29 -6.17 -26.42
CA VAL A 931 5.24 -7.46 -27.16
C VAL A 931 6.58 -8.19 -27.13
N SER A 932 7.73 -7.50 -26.99
CA SER A 932 9.03 -8.17 -26.90
C SER A 932 9.17 -9.10 -25.67
N HIS A 933 8.37 -8.88 -24.65
CA HIS A 933 8.36 -9.70 -23.41
C HIS A 933 7.49 -10.96 -23.50
N PHE A 934 6.83 -11.18 -24.64
CA PHE A 934 6.05 -12.41 -24.86
C PHE A 934 6.98 -13.63 -24.93
N PRO A 935 6.45 -14.88 -24.80
CA PRO A 935 7.27 -16.08 -24.91
C PRO A 935 8.14 -16.07 -26.17
N VAL A 936 9.43 -16.33 -26.01
CA VAL A 936 10.44 -16.15 -27.08
C VAL A 936 10.07 -16.90 -28.37
N HIS A 937 9.52 -18.11 -28.25
CA HIS A 937 9.10 -18.93 -29.41
C HIS A 937 7.98 -18.30 -30.23
N GLU A 938 7.14 -17.46 -29.62
CA GLU A 938 6.03 -16.76 -30.27
C GLU A 938 6.51 -15.50 -31.01
N VAL A 939 7.48 -14.75 -30.43
CA VAL A 939 7.93 -13.47 -31.01
C VAL A 939 9.09 -13.63 -31.99
N LEU A 940 9.86 -14.70 -31.85
CA LEU A 940 11.04 -14.95 -32.73
C LEU A 940 10.74 -14.87 -34.25
N PRO A 941 9.64 -15.37 -34.79
CA PRO A 941 9.27 -15.25 -36.19
C PRO A 941 9.18 -13.80 -36.69
N PHE A 942 8.81 -12.87 -35.82
CA PHE A 942 8.58 -11.46 -36.13
C PHE A 942 9.83 -10.61 -35.98
N ARG A 943 10.88 -11.09 -35.28
CA ARG A 943 12.08 -10.33 -34.93
C ARG A 943 12.71 -9.61 -36.08
N ALA A 944 13.01 -10.30 -37.19
CA ALA A 944 13.66 -9.70 -38.33
C ALA A 944 12.83 -8.61 -39.02
N ARG A 945 11.50 -8.75 -39.01
CA ARG A 945 10.53 -7.79 -39.53
C ARG A 945 10.45 -6.55 -38.66
N VAL A 946 10.36 -6.74 -37.34
CA VAL A 946 10.28 -5.67 -36.36
C VAL A 946 11.56 -4.83 -36.37
N LEU A 947 12.74 -5.46 -36.30
CA LEU A 947 14.03 -4.75 -36.32
C LEU A 947 14.22 -3.92 -37.57
N ARG A 948 13.77 -4.41 -38.75
CA ARG A 948 13.77 -3.63 -39.99
C ARG A 948 12.84 -2.44 -39.97
N ALA A 949 11.62 -2.64 -39.43
CA ALA A 949 10.62 -1.58 -39.35
C ALA A 949 11.01 -0.47 -38.34
N LEU A 950 11.69 -0.83 -37.25
CA LEU A 950 12.15 0.11 -36.24
C LEU A 950 13.29 1.02 -36.72
N ALA A 951 13.97 0.69 -37.85
CA ALA A 951 15.01 1.56 -38.41
C ALA A 951 14.50 2.98 -38.72
N ARG A 952 13.28 3.11 -39.25
CA ARG A 952 12.68 4.41 -39.58
C ARG A 952 12.35 5.26 -38.36
N PRO A 953 11.68 4.75 -37.28
CA PRO A 953 11.46 5.50 -36.06
C PRO A 953 12.72 5.94 -35.31
N LEU A 954 13.86 5.25 -35.49
CA LEU A 954 15.14 5.67 -34.92
C LEU A 954 15.66 6.99 -35.53
N ASP A 955 15.26 7.32 -36.74
CA ASP A 955 15.60 8.57 -37.43
C ASP A 955 14.44 9.58 -37.42
N ASP A 956 13.43 9.39 -36.56
CA ASP A 956 12.30 10.31 -36.45
C ASP A 956 12.73 11.72 -36.04
N LYS A 957 12.07 12.73 -36.61
CA LYS A 957 12.36 14.15 -36.32
C LYS A 957 12.14 14.49 -34.83
N LYS A 958 11.26 13.76 -34.12
CA LYS A 958 10.91 13.99 -32.72
C LYS A 958 11.75 13.12 -31.80
N ARG A 959 12.46 13.75 -30.84
CA ARG A 959 13.32 13.08 -29.87
C ARG A 959 12.59 11.98 -29.08
N MET A 960 11.34 12.24 -28.67
CA MET A 960 10.55 11.28 -27.89
C MET A 960 10.29 9.99 -28.67
N VAL A 961 10.00 10.09 -29.97
CA VAL A 961 9.80 8.91 -30.83
C VAL A 961 11.09 8.11 -30.96
N ARG A 962 12.23 8.80 -31.18
CA ARG A 962 13.55 8.13 -31.23
C ARG A 962 13.87 7.40 -29.93
N SER A 963 13.60 8.02 -28.78
CA SER A 963 13.83 7.42 -27.46
C SER A 963 13.05 6.12 -27.28
N GLU A 964 11.76 6.12 -27.63
CA GLU A 964 10.94 4.90 -27.52
C GLU A 964 11.33 3.84 -28.58
N ALA A 965 11.75 4.26 -29.76
CA ALA A 965 12.27 3.34 -30.77
C ALA A 965 13.58 2.64 -30.34
N VAL A 966 14.48 3.37 -29.64
CA VAL A 966 15.69 2.78 -29.06
C VAL A 966 15.32 1.74 -27.99
N ARG A 967 14.39 2.06 -27.08
CA ARG A 967 13.91 1.12 -26.04
C ARG A 967 13.30 -0.14 -26.66
N ALA A 968 12.38 0.03 -27.60
CA ALA A 968 11.76 -1.10 -28.28
C ALA A 968 12.79 -1.96 -29.02
N ARG A 969 13.78 -1.35 -29.70
CA ARG A 969 14.82 -2.10 -30.45
C ARG A 969 15.79 -2.85 -29.51
N ALA A 970 16.07 -2.31 -28.34
CA ALA A 970 16.98 -2.95 -27.37
C ALA A 970 16.45 -4.30 -26.88
N GLU A 971 15.14 -4.41 -26.73
CA GLU A 971 14.48 -5.62 -26.22
C GLU A 971 14.17 -6.66 -27.32
N TRP A 972 14.02 -6.24 -28.57
CA TRP A 972 13.80 -7.13 -29.73
C TRP A 972 15.12 -7.70 -30.27
#